data_3bbfa8ca00e0df5c9406a35814f3d958
#
_entry.id   3bbfa8ca00e0df5c9406a35814f3d958
#
_cell.length_a   1.000
_cell.length_b   1.000
_cell.length_c   1.000
_cell.angle_alpha   90.00
_cell.angle_beta   90.00
_cell.angle_gamma   90.00
#
_symmetry.space_group_name_H-M   'P 1'
#
loop_
_entity.id
_entity.type
_entity.pdbx_description
1 polymer ?
#
loop_
_entity_poly.entity_id
_entity_poly.type
_entity_poly.pdbx_seq_one_letter_code
_entity_poly.pdbx_strand_id
1 'polypeptide(L)'
;MPGNKYSYIPGTPSTRLERLLRERELRKLNKEVDQCLTDGDNWSSEEEFLQGVAVPRGLSDRCERQERRLPKQRLLVVANRLPVSAVRRGEDSWALEISVGGLVSALLGVNEFEARWIGWAGVNVPDEIGKRTLTRALAEKRCIPVFLDEEVVHQYYNGYCNNILWPLFHYLGLPQEDRLATTRSFQSQFDAYKKANQMFADVVNEHYQEGDIVWCHDYHLMFLPKCLKEYNSKMKVGWFLHTPFPSSEIHRTLPSRSELLRSVLAADLVGFHTYDYARHFVSACTRILGLEGTPDGVEDQGKLTRVAAFPIGIDSDRFIRALELPQVQDHIKELKERFAGRKVMLGVDRLDMIKGIPQKILAFEKFLEENGDWRDKVVLLQIAVPTRTDVPEYQKLTCQVHEIVGRINGRFGTLTTVPIHHLDRSLDFHALCALYAVTDVALVTSLRDGMNLVSYEFVACQDSKKGVLILSEFAGAAQSLGAGAILVNPWNITEVSASIGYALNMPADEREKRHNHNFMHVTTHTSQEWAETFVSELNDTIVEAQLRIRQIPPLLPSKVAIERYLQSNNRLLILGFNATLTQPLDAPGRRGDQLKELELKLHPDLKETLKKLCDDPKTTIIILSGSDRTLLDENFGEYNMWLAAEHGMFLRLTKGDWMTTMPENLHMDWVDSVKHVFEYFTERTPRSHFELRETSLSWNYKYADVEFGRLQARDMLQHLWTGPISNASLDVIQGARSVEVRAVGVTKGAAIDRILGEIVHNKGMKTPIDYVLCIGHFLAKDEDIYTFFEPELRPEPAAVARANMVSPIKSPKSKLSSGKSRPRASPNKPHRPLLTLEKRISNHGNGTSQQPNRFDSMSVHEGSSVLDLRGDNYFSCAVGRKRSNARYLLGSSTDVVTLLKELAEA
;
A
#
# COMPACT_ATOMS: atom_id res chain seq x y z
N MET A 1 -3.31 38.44 20.37
CA MET A 1 -3.72 37.76 21.63
C MET A 1 -3.68 36.29 21.38
N PRO A 2 -3.12 35.41 22.22
CA PRO A 2 -2.29 34.29 21.82
C PRO A 2 -3.09 33.06 21.45
N GLY A 3 -2.58 32.39 20.41
CA GLY A 3 -3.08 31.14 19.92
C GLY A 3 -2.87 29.97 20.88
N ASN A 4 -3.90 29.17 21.00
CA ASN A 4 -3.87 27.91 21.71
C ASN A 4 -3.38 26.84 20.73
N LYS A 5 -2.11 26.45 20.88
CA LYS A 5 -1.54 25.29 20.21
C LYS A 5 -2.15 24.03 20.84
N TYR A 6 -3.14 23.45 20.19
CA TYR A 6 -3.56 22.10 20.50
C TYR A 6 -2.55 21.12 19.86
N SER A 7 -1.70 20.56 20.69
CA SER A 7 -0.91 19.40 20.30
C SER A 7 -1.83 18.16 20.24
N TYR A 8 -2.35 17.91 19.07
CA TYR A 8 -3.04 16.67 18.75
C TYR A 8 -1.97 15.58 18.60
N ILE A 9 -1.91 14.62 19.50
CA ILE A 9 -1.15 13.38 19.29
C ILE A 9 -2.11 12.41 18.62
N PRO A 10 -1.97 12.20 17.32
CA PRO A 10 -2.83 11.29 16.59
C PRO A 10 -2.40 9.86 16.89
N GLY A 11 -3.35 8.98 17.21
CA GLY A 11 -3.11 7.53 17.18
C GLY A 11 -2.53 7.12 15.82
N THR A 12 -1.51 6.26 15.81
CA THR A 12 -0.95 5.66 14.60
C THR A 12 -2.07 4.95 13.85
N PRO A 13 -2.28 5.25 12.55
CA PRO A 13 -3.29 4.58 11.76
C PRO A 13 -3.02 3.08 11.70
N SER A 14 -4.03 2.26 11.98
CA SER A 14 -3.89 0.80 12.09
C SER A 14 -3.87 0.10 10.73
N THR A 15 -4.31 0.79 9.66
CA THR A 15 -4.36 0.22 8.31
C THR A 15 -3.82 1.18 7.25
N ARG A 16 -3.37 0.64 6.11
CA ARG A 16 -2.93 1.43 4.95
C ARG A 16 -4.02 2.39 4.46
N LEU A 17 -5.27 1.95 4.49
CA LEU A 17 -6.41 2.79 4.09
C LEU A 17 -6.59 3.97 5.03
N GLU A 18 -6.46 3.77 6.33
CA GLU A 18 -6.53 4.85 7.32
C GLU A 18 -5.39 5.85 7.16
N ARG A 19 -4.19 5.38 6.80
CA ARG A 19 -3.06 6.27 6.46
C ARG A 19 -3.34 7.09 5.21
N LEU A 20 -3.80 6.46 4.13
CA LEU A 20 -4.13 7.14 2.88
C LEU A 20 -5.28 8.13 3.03
N LEU A 21 -6.31 7.79 3.80
CA LEU A 21 -7.43 8.70 4.09
C LEU A 21 -6.97 9.88 4.93
N ARG A 22 -6.12 9.65 5.93
CA ARG A 22 -5.55 10.70 6.76
C ARG A 22 -4.62 11.62 6.00
N GLU A 23 -3.78 11.09 5.11
CA GLU A 23 -2.95 11.90 4.20
C GLU A 23 -3.82 12.74 3.27
N ARG A 24 -4.94 12.18 2.79
CA ARG A 24 -5.91 12.90 1.97
C ARG A 24 -6.61 14.03 2.73
N GLU A 25 -6.94 13.81 3.99
CA GLU A 25 -7.50 14.85 4.88
C GLU A 25 -6.48 15.94 5.19
N LEU A 26 -5.23 15.58 5.48
CA LEU A 26 -4.14 16.52 5.69
C LEU A 26 -3.84 17.36 4.43
N ARG A 27 -3.90 16.73 3.23
CA ARG A 27 -3.75 17.43 1.94
C ARG A 27 -4.94 18.36 1.65
N LYS A 28 -6.15 18.02 2.06
CA LYS A 28 -7.33 18.91 1.98
C LYS A 28 -7.17 20.11 2.91
N LEU A 29 -6.79 19.88 4.16
CA LEU A 29 -6.52 20.94 5.15
C LEU A 29 -5.39 21.87 4.70
N ASN A 30 -4.31 21.36 4.13
CA ASN A 30 -3.23 22.16 3.58
C ASN A 30 -3.69 23.00 2.37
N LYS A 31 -4.55 22.44 1.50
CA LYS A 31 -5.15 23.21 0.39
C LYS A 31 -6.09 24.30 0.86
N GLU A 32 -6.86 24.08 1.91
CA GLU A 32 -7.74 25.09 2.49
C GLU A 32 -6.92 26.21 3.15
N VAL A 33 -5.77 25.85 3.76
CA VAL A 33 -4.82 26.84 4.32
C VAL A 33 -4.13 27.63 3.20
N ASP A 34 -3.72 26.99 2.10
CA ASP A 34 -3.12 27.66 0.95
C ASP A 34 -4.13 28.54 0.20
N GLN A 35 -5.41 28.13 0.09
CA GLN A 35 -6.47 28.99 -0.45
C GLN A 35 -6.77 30.19 0.43
N CYS A 36 -6.74 30.02 1.76
CA CYS A 36 -6.87 31.15 2.67
C CYS A 36 -5.68 32.14 2.62
N LEU A 37 -4.51 31.67 2.18
CA LEU A 37 -3.32 32.52 2.00
C LEU A 37 -3.30 33.22 0.63
N THR A 38 -3.96 32.67 -0.39
CA THR A 38 -4.05 33.26 -1.74
C THR A 38 -5.20 34.26 -1.90
N ASP A 39 -6.23 34.22 -1.08
CA ASP A 39 -7.34 35.20 -1.08
C ASP A 39 -7.02 36.49 -0.27
N GLY A 40 -5.78 36.60 0.25
CA GLY A 40 -5.33 37.75 1.05
C GLY A 40 -4.59 38.89 0.31
N ASP A 41 -4.26 38.70 -0.97
CA ASP A 41 -3.48 39.69 -1.74
C ASP A 41 -4.35 40.72 -2.48
N ASN A 42 -4.89 41.63 -1.71
CA ASN A 42 -5.28 42.96 -2.22
C ASN A 42 -5.05 44.02 -1.16
N TRP A 43 -3.81 44.31 -0.83
CA TRP A 43 -3.42 45.54 -0.15
C TRP A 43 -2.08 46.01 -0.69
N SER A 44 -2.16 47.24 -1.26
CA SER A 44 -1.11 48.02 -1.84
C SER A 44 0.06 48.34 -0.88
N SER A 45 1.24 48.32 -1.45
CA SER A 45 2.41 49.14 -1.19
C SER A 45 2.49 49.87 0.19
N GLU A 46 3.39 49.40 1.02
CA GLU A 46 4.18 50.22 1.93
C GLU A 46 5.55 49.57 2.17
N GLU A 47 6.48 49.81 1.28
CA GLU A 47 7.89 49.88 1.57
C GLU A 47 8.14 51.12 2.40
N GLU A 48 8.18 51.04 3.72
CA GLU A 48 8.84 51.97 4.65
C GLU A 48 8.51 51.51 6.08
N PHE A 49 9.27 50.63 6.67
CA PHE A 49 9.49 50.57 8.12
C PHE A 49 10.40 49.38 8.53
N LEU A 50 11.66 49.37 8.11
CA LEU A 50 12.72 48.55 8.78
C LEU A 50 14.08 49.24 8.65
N GLN A 51 14.18 50.49 9.14
CA GLN A 51 15.46 51.03 9.55
C GLN A 51 15.32 51.52 11.00
N GLY A 52 16.10 50.88 11.86
CA GLY A 52 16.42 51.45 13.16
C GLY A 52 15.91 50.72 14.41
N VAL A 53 16.48 49.59 14.78
CA VAL A 53 16.73 49.27 16.20
C VAL A 53 18.06 48.51 16.27
N ALA A 54 19.09 49.20 16.72
CA ALA A 54 20.36 48.60 17.11
C ALA A 54 20.18 47.81 18.42
N VAL A 55 20.50 46.53 18.40
CA VAL A 55 20.60 45.69 19.60
C VAL A 55 22.09 45.61 20.01
N PRO A 56 22.43 45.80 21.29
CA PRO A 56 23.82 45.78 21.77
C PRO A 56 24.40 44.37 21.71
N ARG A 57 25.62 44.25 21.22
CA ARG A 57 26.46 43.07 21.35
C ARG A 57 26.82 42.84 22.82
N GLY A 58 26.48 41.68 23.37
CA GLY A 58 26.95 41.28 24.67
C GLY A 58 26.79 39.77 24.90
N LEU A 59 27.92 39.08 24.90
CA LEU A 59 28.16 37.77 25.49
C LEU A 59 27.59 36.52 24.80
N SER A 60 28.47 35.93 24.04
CA SER A 60 28.47 34.52 23.63
C SER A 60 28.33 33.61 24.83
N ASP A 61 27.31 32.75 24.78
CA ASP A 61 27.43 31.44 25.39
C ASP A 61 26.99 30.39 24.35
N ARG A 62 27.99 29.64 23.92
CA ARG A 62 27.83 28.49 23.05
C ARG A 62 26.97 27.45 23.77
N CYS A 63 25.73 27.38 23.38
CA CYS A 63 24.96 26.17 23.46
C CYS A 63 24.48 25.83 22.06
N GLU A 64 25.38 25.22 21.28
CA GLU A 64 24.98 24.39 20.13
C GLU A 64 24.07 23.30 20.66
N ARG A 65 22.76 23.53 20.62
CA ARG A 65 21.81 22.43 20.64
C ARG A 65 22.02 21.67 19.33
N GLN A 66 22.94 20.72 19.37
CA GLN A 66 22.89 19.59 18.45
C GLN A 66 21.52 18.96 18.64
N GLU A 67 20.59 19.29 17.76
CA GLU A 67 19.45 18.44 17.51
C GLU A 67 20.03 17.07 17.20
N ARG A 68 19.89 16.14 18.14
CA ARG A 68 20.17 14.72 17.92
C ARG A 68 19.19 14.27 16.85
N ARG A 69 19.58 14.40 15.56
CA ARG A 69 18.91 13.71 14.46
C ARG A 69 18.99 12.23 14.79
N LEU A 70 17.84 11.60 14.96
CA LEU A 70 17.74 10.15 15.06
C LEU A 70 18.54 9.55 13.88
N PRO A 71 19.36 8.52 14.09
CA PRO A 71 20.11 7.92 13.01
C PRO A 71 19.14 7.46 11.93
N LYS A 72 19.35 7.89 10.69
CA LYS A 72 18.55 7.49 9.55
C LYS A 72 18.59 5.97 9.42
N GLN A 73 17.45 5.35 9.11
CA GLN A 73 17.37 3.92 8.88
C GLN A 73 18.21 3.55 7.66
N ARG A 74 19.06 2.51 7.80
CA ARG A 74 19.86 2.01 6.69
C ARG A 74 19.00 1.18 5.75
N LEU A 75 19.15 1.42 4.44
CA LEU A 75 18.45 0.73 3.36
C LEU A 75 19.48 0.14 2.39
N LEU A 76 19.53 -1.18 2.29
CA LEU A 76 20.33 -1.89 1.30
C LEU A 76 19.47 -2.11 0.05
N VAL A 77 19.74 -1.32 -0.99
CA VAL A 77 19.05 -1.42 -2.30
C VAL A 77 19.82 -2.41 -3.16
N VAL A 78 19.23 -3.54 -3.47
CA VAL A 78 19.87 -4.61 -4.24
C VAL A 78 19.24 -4.68 -5.63
N ALA A 79 20.02 -4.36 -6.65
CA ALA A 79 19.60 -4.39 -8.05
C ALA A 79 20.66 -5.07 -8.92
N ASN A 80 20.25 -5.64 -10.07
CA ASN A 80 21.19 -6.33 -10.96
C ASN A 80 22.37 -5.43 -11.37
N ARG A 81 22.12 -4.14 -11.66
CA ARG A 81 23.15 -3.16 -12.05
C ARG A 81 23.25 -2.07 -11.00
N LEU A 82 24.47 -1.67 -10.71
CA LEU A 82 24.73 -0.45 -9.93
C LEU A 82 24.25 0.81 -10.67
N PRO A 83 23.93 1.89 -9.94
CA PRO A 83 23.52 3.16 -10.53
C PRO A 83 24.67 3.92 -11.22
N VAL A 84 25.82 3.29 -11.35
CA VAL A 84 27.02 3.84 -11.98
C VAL A 84 27.57 2.88 -13.00
N SER A 85 28.07 3.43 -14.12
CA SER A 85 28.85 2.69 -15.11
C SER A 85 30.33 2.91 -14.82
N ALA A 86 31.10 1.84 -14.79
CA ALA A 86 32.54 1.87 -14.53
C ALA A 86 33.33 1.65 -15.82
N VAL A 87 34.24 2.54 -16.14
CA VAL A 87 35.17 2.43 -17.28
C VAL A 87 36.60 2.46 -16.76
N ARG A 88 37.38 1.43 -17.07
CA ARG A 88 38.78 1.34 -16.66
C ARG A 88 39.62 2.28 -17.50
N ARG A 89 40.32 3.23 -16.87
CA ARG A 89 41.22 4.19 -17.57
C ARG A 89 42.69 3.86 -17.41
N GLY A 90 43.05 2.89 -16.55
CA GLY A 90 44.43 2.46 -16.29
C GLY A 90 44.44 1.23 -15.42
N GLU A 91 45.60 0.74 -14.98
CA GLU A 91 45.68 -0.44 -14.11
C GLU A 91 44.96 -0.20 -12.77
N ASP A 92 45.07 1.00 -12.21
CA ASP A 92 44.58 1.36 -10.88
C ASP A 92 43.49 2.45 -10.87
N SER A 93 43.02 2.89 -12.05
CA SER A 93 42.06 4.01 -12.14
C SER A 93 40.79 3.67 -12.88
N TRP A 94 39.66 4.07 -12.26
CA TRP A 94 38.31 3.87 -12.79
C TRP A 94 37.59 5.20 -12.96
N ALA A 95 36.97 5.42 -14.11
CA ALA A 95 36.00 6.49 -14.30
C ALA A 95 34.60 5.96 -13.98
N LEU A 96 33.88 6.66 -13.13
CA LEU A 96 32.53 6.33 -12.73
C LEU A 96 31.56 7.38 -13.25
N GLU A 97 30.61 6.97 -14.08
CA GLU A 97 29.56 7.82 -14.62
C GLU A 97 28.21 7.35 -14.05
N ILE A 98 27.38 8.30 -13.60
CA ILE A 98 26.04 7.96 -13.08
C ILE A 98 25.20 7.46 -14.25
N SER A 99 24.64 6.25 -14.11
CA SER A 99 23.77 5.66 -15.12
C SER A 99 22.46 6.43 -15.19
N VAL A 100 22.02 6.74 -16.40
CA VAL A 100 20.70 7.33 -16.64
C VAL A 100 19.69 6.19 -16.74
N GLY A 101 18.85 6.03 -15.73
CA GLY A 101 17.81 5.00 -15.73
C GLY A 101 16.69 5.32 -14.71
N GLY A 102 15.46 4.90 -15.02
CA GLY A 102 14.28 5.25 -14.23
C GLY A 102 14.39 4.91 -12.73
N LEU A 103 14.82 3.69 -12.39
CA LEU A 103 15.02 3.28 -10.99
C LEU A 103 16.14 4.08 -10.32
N VAL A 104 17.23 4.32 -11.02
CA VAL A 104 18.37 5.11 -10.50
C VAL A 104 17.92 6.53 -10.21
N SER A 105 17.27 7.17 -11.19
CA SER A 105 16.76 8.55 -11.04
C SER A 105 15.72 8.64 -9.92
N ALA A 106 14.89 7.62 -9.75
CA ALA A 106 13.88 7.56 -8.71
C ALA A 106 14.48 7.48 -7.30
N LEU A 107 15.49 6.65 -7.08
CA LEU A 107 16.05 6.41 -5.75
C LEU A 107 17.20 7.37 -5.37
N LEU A 108 17.83 8.06 -6.32
CA LEU A 108 18.84 9.08 -6.01
C LEU A 108 18.23 10.31 -5.31
N GLY A 109 16.95 10.58 -5.53
CA GLY A 109 16.20 11.66 -4.86
C GLY A 109 15.73 11.35 -3.43
N VAL A 110 15.85 10.09 -2.96
CA VAL A 110 15.34 9.69 -1.65
C VAL A 110 16.34 10.02 -0.55
N ASN A 111 16.04 11.07 0.23
CA ASN A 111 16.94 11.61 1.26
C ASN A 111 16.63 11.12 2.69
N GLU A 112 15.55 10.40 2.92
CA GLU A 112 15.11 9.98 4.27
C GLU A 112 15.87 8.77 4.80
N PHE A 113 16.43 7.93 3.93
CA PHE A 113 17.18 6.74 4.29
C PHE A 113 18.67 6.88 4.03
N GLU A 114 19.49 6.15 4.78
CA GLU A 114 20.88 5.92 4.42
C GLU A 114 20.95 4.76 3.41
N ALA A 115 20.69 5.08 2.13
CA ALA A 115 20.70 4.09 1.06
C ALA A 115 22.12 3.69 0.67
N ARG A 116 22.36 2.36 0.55
CA ARG A 116 23.56 1.76 -0.03
C ARG A 116 23.14 0.81 -1.14
N TRP A 117 23.79 0.93 -2.29
CA TRP A 117 23.50 0.11 -3.46
C TRP A 117 24.39 -1.12 -3.50
N ILE A 118 23.80 -2.27 -3.77
CA ILE A 118 24.51 -3.53 -4.01
C ILE A 118 24.15 -4.00 -5.43
N GLY A 119 25.13 -4.24 -6.27
CA GLY A 119 24.88 -4.62 -7.65
C GLY A 119 26.12 -4.91 -8.47
N TRP A 120 25.91 -5.47 -9.67
CA TRP A 120 26.99 -5.67 -10.62
C TRP A 120 27.36 -4.34 -11.28
N ALA A 121 28.69 -4.04 -11.34
CA ALA A 121 29.19 -2.80 -11.94
C ALA A 121 29.10 -2.78 -13.50
N GLY A 122 28.71 -3.91 -14.11
CA GLY A 122 28.55 -4.02 -15.56
C GLY A 122 29.84 -4.25 -16.34
N VAL A 123 30.93 -4.51 -15.66
CA VAL A 123 32.23 -4.83 -16.23
C VAL A 123 32.76 -6.13 -15.61
N ASN A 124 33.49 -6.89 -16.38
CA ASN A 124 34.25 -8.03 -15.89
C ASN A 124 35.60 -7.55 -15.38
N VAL A 125 35.97 -7.91 -14.16
CA VAL A 125 37.22 -7.52 -13.49
C VAL A 125 37.89 -8.79 -12.99
N PRO A 126 38.75 -9.45 -13.78
CA PRO A 126 39.36 -10.72 -13.41
C PRO A 126 40.49 -10.56 -12.37
N ASP A 127 41.13 -9.39 -12.31
CA ASP A 127 42.29 -9.11 -11.46
C ASP A 127 41.88 -8.57 -10.08
N GLU A 128 42.53 -9.06 -9.03
CA GLU A 128 42.24 -8.64 -7.64
C GLU A 128 42.60 -7.15 -7.37
N ILE A 129 43.58 -6.61 -8.06
CA ILE A 129 43.96 -5.18 -7.95
C ILE A 129 42.80 -4.33 -8.49
N GLY A 130 42.32 -4.66 -9.67
CA GLY A 130 41.15 -4.00 -10.28
C GLY A 130 39.91 -4.09 -9.43
N LYS A 131 39.62 -5.26 -8.82
CA LYS A 131 38.49 -5.41 -7.88
C LYS A 131 38.62 -4.49 -6.69
N ARG A 132 39.78 -4.44 -6.04
CA ARG A 132 40.02 -3.58 -4.86
C ARG A 132 39.92 -2.08 -5.19
N THR A 133 40.51 -1.67 -6.33
CA THR A 133 40.46 -0.26 -6.73
C THR A 133 39.05 0.16 -7.15
N LEU A 134 38.32 -0.70 -7.86
CA LEU A 134 36.92 -0.46 -8.20
C LEU A 134 36.03 -0.38 -6.94
N THR A 135 36.18 -1.30 -5.99
CA THR A 135 35.44 -1.29 -4.73
C THR A 135 35.66 0.02 -3.97
N ARG A 136 36.91 0.50 -3.92
CA ARG A 136 37.23 1.77 -3.25
C ARG A 136 36.55 2.96 -3.95
N ALA A 137 36.63 3.03 -5.29
CA ALA A 137 36.01 4.10 -6.06
C ALA A 137 34.46 4.07 -5.91
N LEU A 138 33.85 2.90 -5.90
CA LEU A 138 32.41 2.73 -5.74
C LEU A 138 31.93 3.06 -4.32
N ALA A 139 32.75 2.82 -3.29
CA ALA A 139 32.42 3.13 -1.89
C ALA A 139 32.17 4.63 -1.69
N GLU A 140 32.89 5.52 -2.41
CA GLU A 140 32.64 6.97 -2.40
C GLU A 140 31.23 7.34 -2.88
N LYS A 141 30.64 6.50 -3.73
CA LYS A 141 29.26 6.64 -4.23
C LYS A 141 28.24 5.80 -3.45
N ARG A 142 28.62 5.24 -2.29
CA ARG A 142 27.79 4.31 -1.48
C ARG A 142 27.34 3.08 -2.27
N CYS A 143 28.15 2.64 -3.22
CA CYS A 143 27.91 1.46 -4.05
C CYS A 143 28.84 0.33 -3.63
N ILE A 144 28.30 -0.89 -3.59
CA ILE A 144 28.99 -2.12 -3.22
C ILE A 144 28.91 -3.05 -4.45
N PRO A 145 30.05 -3.42 -5.07
CA PRO A 145 30.01 -4.26 -6.25
C PRO A 145 29.82 -5.73 -5.93
N VAL A 146 28.99 -6.40 -6.76
CA VAL A 146 28.97 -7.85 -6.90
C VAL A 146 29.80 -8.19 -8.14
N PHE A 147 30.82 -9.00 -7.99
CA PHE A 147 31.68 -9.41 -9.11
C PHE A 147 31.16 -10.73 -9.69
N LEU A 148 30.70 -10.65 -10.94
CA LEU A 148 30.20 -11.80 -11.69
C LEU A 148 31.22 -12.17 -12.79
N ASP A 149 31.52 -13.46 -12.90
CA ASP A 149 32.34 -13.99 -13.96
C ASP A 149 31.61 -13.87 -15.32
N GLU A 150 32.35 -13.74 -16.40
CA GLU A 150 31.79 -13.56 -17.75
C GLU A 150 30.86 -14.70 -18.16
N GLU A 151 31.23 -15.95 -17.83
CA GLU A 151 30.39 -17.12 -18.10
C GLU A 151 29.06 -17.05 -17.34
N VAL A 152 29.11 -16.65 -16.05
CA VAL A 152 27.90 -16.45 -15.23
C VAL A 152 27.04 -15.36 -15.84
N VAL A 153 27.62 -14.22 -16.24
CA VAL A 153 26.88 -13.13 -16.89
C VAL A 153 26.21 -13.59 -18.17
N HIS A 154 26.93 -14.34 -19.00
CA HIS A 154 26.39 -14.84 -20.26
C HIS A 154 25.18 -15.77 -20.04
N GLN A 155 25.27 -16.73 -19.12
CA GLN A 155 24.19 -17.68 -18.85
C GLN A 155 23.04 -17.06 -18.05
N TYR A 156 23.36 -16.26 -17.02
CA TYR A 156 22.41 -15.64 -16.14
C TYR A 156 21.70 -14.45 -16.79
N TYR A 157 22.49 -13.40 -17.17
CA TYR A 157 21.92 -12.13 -17.61
C TYR A 157 21.43 -12.21 -19.07
N ASN A 158 22.31 -12.62 -20.01
CA ASN A 158 21.93 -12.70 -21.41
C ASN A 158 21.00 -13.89 -21.67
N GLY A 159 21.30 -15.05 -21.07
CA GLY A 159 20.51 -16.28 -21.23
C GLY A 159 19.19 -16.21 -20.49
N TYR A 160 19.20 -16.51 -19.19
CA TYR A 160 17.95 -16.69 -18.43
C TYR A 160 17.12 -15.42 -18.30
N CYS A 161 17.75 -14.28 -17.94
CA CYS A 161 17.02 -13.05 -17.73
C CYS A 161 16.49 -12.43 -19.03
N ASN A 162 17.34 -12.24 -20.04
CA ASN A 162 16.96 -11.49 -21.25
C ASN A 162 16.27 -12.35 -22.32
N ASN A 163 16.63 -13.64 -22.45
CA ASN A 163 16.04 -14.50 -23.48
C ASN A 163 14.84 -15.30 -22.99
N ILE A 164 14.66 -15.48 -21.65
CA ILE A 164 13.56 -16.26 -21.10
C ILE A 164 12.60 -15.39 -20.31
N LEU A 165 13.05 -14.78 -19.18
CA LEU A 165 12.15 -14.04 -18.29
C LEU A 165 11.60 -12.77 -18.92
N TRP A 166 12.44 -11.99 -19.59
CA TRP A 166 12.01 -10.72 -20.22
C TRP A 166 10.90 -10.93 -21.27
N PRO A 167 11.05 -11.80 -22.27
CA PRO A 167 9.98 -12.05 -23.23
C PRO A 167 8.72 -12.61 -22.57
N LEU A 168 8.86 -13.56 -21.63
CA LEU A 168 7.75 -14.17 -20.95
C LEU A 168 6.92 -13.13 -20.17
N PHE A 169 7.58 -12.24 -19.41
CA PHE A 169 6.90 -11.23 -18.59
C PHE A 169 6.22 -10.16 -19.44
N HIS A 170 6.68 -9.96 -20.67
CA HIS A 170 6.07 -9.06 -21.63
C HIS A 170 5.14 -9.75 -22.65
N TYR A 171 4.73 -10.99 -22.39
CA TYR A 171 3.78 -11.75 -23.22
C TYR A 171 4.26 -12.09 -24.64
N LEU A 172 5.56 -12.05 -24.89
CA LEU A 172 6.14 -12.44 -26.18
C LEU A 172 6.33 -13.97 -26.31
N GLY A 173 6.10 -14.72 -25.22
CA GLY A 173 6.31 -16.17 -25.17
C GLY A 173 7.77 -16.58 -24.96
N LEU A 174 8.02 -17.87 -25.01
CA LEU A 174 9.36 -18.43 -24.96
C LEU A 174 9.92 -18.56 -26.39
N PRO A 175 11.25 -18.42 -26.59
CA PRO A 175 11.88 -18.59 -27.91
C PRO A 175 11.51 -19.93 -28.54
N GLN A 176 11.21 -19.93 -29.85
CA GLN A 176 10.79 -21.13 -30.56
C GLN A 176 11.95 -22.00 -31.08
N GLU A 177 13.15 -21.48 -31.00
CA GLU A 177 14.32 -22.17 -31.56
C GLU A 177 14.75 -23.35 -30.70
N ASP A 178 14.76 -24.53 -31.24
CA ASP A 178 15.26 -25.82 -30.77
C ASP A 178 14.67 -26.35 -29.44
N ARG A 179 13.46 -26.89 -29.50
CA ARG A 179 12.76 -27.51 -28.35
C ARG A 179 13.52 -28.64 -27.65
N LEU A 180 14.48 -29.32 -28.30
CA LEU A 180 15.25 -30.43 -27.74
C LEU A 180 16.62 -30.00 -27.19
N ALA A 181 17.27 -29.01 -27.78
CA ALA A 181 18.46 -28.34 -27.22
C ALA A 181 18.14 -27.46 -26.03
N THR A 182 16.92 -26.95 -25.97
CA THR A 182 16.42 -26.02 -24.98
C THR A 182 16.40 -26.55 -23.52
N THR A 183 16.20 -27.85 -23.30
CA THR A 183 16.08 -28.36 -21.93
C THR A 183 17.41 -28.31 -21.16
N ARG A 184 18.51 -28.70 -21.79
CA ARG A 184 19.84 -28.63 -21.15
C ARG A 184 20.33 -27.22 -21.02
N SER A 185 20.15 -26.42 -22.07
CA SER A 185 20.48 -24.99 -22.06
C SER A 185 19.66 -24.25 -21.01
N PHE A 186 18.36 -24.52 -20.93
CA PHE A 186 17.50 -23.93 -19.91
C PHE A 186 17.97 -24.26 -18.48
N GLN A 187 18.32 -25.52 -18.20
CA GLN A 187 18.77 -25.91 -16.86
C GLN A 187 20.09 -25.24 -16.50
N SER A 188 21.05 -25.18 -17.42
CA SER A 188 22.33 -24.48 -17.22
C SER A 188 22.15 -23.02 -16.96
N GLN A 189 21.28 -22.35 -17.71
CA GLN A 189 20.96 -20.94 -17.52
C GLN A 189 20.25 -20.67 -16.18
N PHE A 190 19.34 -21.56 -15.79
CA PHE A 190 18.65 -21.46 -14.50
C PHE A 190 19.59 -21.71 -13.32
N ASP A 191 20.53 -22.66 -13.45
CA ASP A 191 21.53 -22.91 -12.42
C ASP A 191 22.50 -21.72 -12.29
N ALA A 192 22.89 -21.10 -13.40
CA ALA A 192 23.67 -19.85 -13.37
C ALA A 192 22.87 -18.69 -12.74
N TYR A 193 21.56 -18.64 -12.98
CA TYR A 193 20.67 -17.65 -12.34
C TYR A 193 20.64 -17.84 -10.81
N LYS A 194 20.51 -19.07 -10.32
CA LYS A 194 20.58 -19.36 -8.88
C LYS A 194 21.95 -19.01 -8.29
N LYS A 195 23.04 -19.38 -9.01
CA LYS A 195 24.42 -19.05 -8.60
C LYS A 195 24.64 -17.54 -8.48
N ALA A 196 24.20 -16.76 -9.49
CA ALA A 196 24.30 -15.30 -9.43
C ALA A 196 23.52 -14.73 -8.23
N ASN A 197 22.27 -15.16 -8.02
CA ASN A 197 21.48 -14.71 -6.86
C ASN A 197 22.15 -15.07 -5.52
N GLN A 198 22.82 -16.23 -5.44
CA GLN A 198 23.60 -16.60 -4.26
C GLN A 198 24.78 -15.64 -4.06
N MET A 199 25.52 -15.30 -5.10
CA MET A 199 26.65 -14.35 -5.01
C MET A 199 26.15 -12.95 -4.55
N PHE A 200 24.96 -12.52 -4.98
CA PHE A 200 24.33 -11.31 -4.45
C PHE A 200 24.01 -11.45 -2.96
N ALA A 201 23.48 -12.60 -2.54
CA ALA A 201 23.14 -12.86 -1.15
C ALA A 201 24.37 -12.86 -0.24
N ASP A 202 25.49 -13.41 -0.73
CA ASP A 202 26.77 -13.45 0.01
C ASP A 202 27.25 -12.01 0.32
N VAL A 203 27.24 -11.13 -0.69
CA VAL A 203 27.63 -9.72 -0.54
C VAL A 203 26.67 -8.95 0.36
N VAL A 204 25.35 -9.20 0.24
CA VAL A 204 24.36 -8.59 1.15
C VAL A 204 24.61 -9.02 2.58
N ASN A 205 24.84 -10.32 2.82
CA ASN A 205 25.08 -10.85 4.17
C ASN A 205 26.35 -10.28 4.80
N GLU A 206 27.42 -10.08 4.01
CA GLU A 206 28.68 -9.46 4.48
C GLU A 206 28.47 -8.00 4.97
N HIS A 207 27.57 -7.25 4.33
CA HIS A 207 27.36 -5.84 4.61
C HIS A 207 26.14 -5.54 5.49
N TYR A 208 25.32 -6.54 5.76
CA TYR A 208 24.11 -6.43 6.55
C TYR A 208 24.41 -6.18 8.03
N GLN A 209 23.67 -5.26 8.63
CA GLN A 209 23.66 -5.03 10.09
C GLN A 209 22.25 -5.25 10.64
N GLU A 210 22.15 -5.67 11.89
CA GLU A 210 20.86 -5.90 12.53
C GLU A 210 20.03 -4.60 12.56
N GLY A 211 18.81 -4.66 12.03
CA GLY A 211 17.93 -3.50 11.86
C GLY A 211 17.88 -2.93 10.44
N ASP A 212 18.80 -3.31 9.57
CA ASP A 212 18.79 -2.90 8.17
C ASP A 212 17.55 -3.44 7.42
N ILE A 213 17.12 -2.70 6.41
CA ILE A 213 16.14 -3.16 5.44
C ILE A 213 16.86 -3.55 4.15
N VAL A 214 16.55 -4.73 3.61
CA VAL A 214 17.03 -5.18 2.31
C VAL A 214 15.90 -5.07 1.29
N TRP A 215 16.09 -4.27 0.25
CA TRP A 215 15.11 -4.06 -0.80
C TRP A 215 15.63 -4.60 -2.13
N CYS A 216 15.13 -5.77 -2.53
CA CYS A 216 15.52 -6.48 -3.75
C CYS A 216 14.67 -6.01 -4.93
N HIS A 217 15.32 -5.72 -6.06
CA HIS A 217 14.65 -5.17 -7.23
C HIS A 217 14.71 -6.08 -8.44
N ASP A 218 13.55 -6.21 -9.07
CA ASP A 218 13.31 -6.70 -10.41
C ASP A 218 13.49 -8.21 -10.62
N TYR A 219 13.10 -8.69 -11.80
CA TYR A 219 13.06 -10.10 -12.20
C TYR A 219 14.43 -10.80 -12.22
N HIS A 220 15.49 -10.03 -12.22
CA HIS A 220 16.86 -10.57 -12.15
C HIS A 220 17.16 -11.25 -10.80
N LEU A 221 16.49 -10.83 -9.73
CA LEU A 221 16.77 -11.19 -8.35
C LEU A 221 15.57 -11.86 -7.65
N MET A 222 14.77 -12.63 -8.39
CA MET A 222 13.61 -13.35 -7.81
C MET A 222 14.02 -14.46 -6.85
N PHE A 223 15.24 -14.99 -6.97
CA PHE A 223 15.74 -16.06 -6.10
C PHE A 223 16.41 -15.52 -4.82
N LEU A 224 16.78 -14.25 -4.83
CA LEU A 224 17.52 -13.59 -3.75
C LEU A 224 16.78 -13.60 -2.39
N PRO A 225 15.47 -13.34 -2.28
CA PRO A 225 14.78 -13.33 -0.98
C PRO A 225 14.93 -14.65 -0.22
N LYS A 226 14.87 -15.78 -0.92
CA LYS A 226 15.08 -17.11 -0.32
C LYS A 226 16.50 -17.25 0.21
N CYS A 227 17.53 -16.92 -0.59
CA CYS A 227 18.93 -17.01 -0.17
C CYS A 227 19.20 -16.15 1.06
N LEU A 228 18.64 -14.94 1.12
CA LEU A 228 18.78 -14.03 2.28
C LEU A 228 18.14 -14.60 3.55
N LYS A 229 16.95 -15.18 3.44
CA LYS A 229 16.24 -15.78 4.57
C LYS A 229 16.90 -17.09 5.05
N GLU A 230 17.65 -17.77 4.20
CA GLU A 230 18.49 -18.92 4.58
C GLU A 230 19.68 -18.49 5.43
N TYR A 231 20.29 -17.32 5.19
CA TYR A 231 21.32 -16.73 6.06
C TYR A 231 20.74 -16.22 7.39
N ASN A 232 19.68 -15.43 7.30
CA ASN A 232 19.06 -14.85 8.50
C ASN A 232 17.54 -14.71 8.30
N SER A 233 16.78 -15.60 8.95
CA SER A 233 15.31 -15.60 8.89
C SER A 233 14.66 -14.32 9.42
N LYS A 234 15.38 -13.54 10.27
CA LYS A 234 14.91 -12.27 10.83
C LYS A 234 15.23 -11.06 9.96
N MET A 235 16.03 -11.23 8.91
CA MET A 235 16.36 -10.15 7.98
C MET A 235 15.08 -9.59 7.37
N LYS A 236 14.95 -8.25 7.36
CA LYS A 236 13.79 -7.56 6.77
C LYS A 236 13.98 -7.48 5.26
N VAL A 237 13.21 -8.24 4.49
CA VAL A 237 13.36 -8.36 3.04
C VAL A 237 12.10 -7.93 2.32
N GLY A 238 12.20 -6.86 1.53
CA GLY A 238 11.22 -6.48 0.52
C GLY A 238 11.69 -6.87 -0.87
N TRP A 239 10.78 -7.30 -1.75
CA TRP A 239 11.08 -7.53 -3.15
C TRP A 239 10.10 -6.78 -4.04
N PHE A 240 10.59 -6.15 -5.13
CA PHE A 240 9.81 -5.30 -6.00
C PHE A 240 10.04 -5.64 -7.48
N LEU A 241 8.96 -5.81 -8.25
CA LEU A 241 9.03 -6.06 -9.67
C LEU A 241 8.70 -4.82 -10.49
N HIS A 242 9.63 -4.42 -11.38
CA HIS A 242 9.46 -3.27 -12.27
C HIS A 242 8.86 -3.61 -13.63
N THR A 243 8.87 -4.88 -14.02
CA THR A 243 8.24 -5.37 -15.24
C THR A 243 6.78 -5.80 -14.99
N PRO A 244 5.98 -6.00 -16.04
CA PRO A 244 4.71 -6.68 -15.89
C PRO A 244 4.88 -8.05 -15.24
N PHE A 245 3.91 -8.51 -14.46
CA PHE A 245 3.82 -9.90 -14.07
C PHE A 245 2.77 -10.59 -14.94
N PRO A 246 3.10 -11.69 -15.65
CA PRO A 246 2.20 -12.32 -16.61
C PRO A 246 1.05 -13.03 -15.90
N SER A 247 -0.03 -13.29 -16.64
CA SER A 247 -1.12 -14.11 -16.15
C SER A 247 -0.63 -15.50 -15.75
N SER A 248 -1.35 -16.15 -14.84
CA SER A 248 -0.99 -17.49 -14.35
C SER A 248 -0.88 -18.54 -15.49
N GLU A 249 -1.58 -18.35 -16.59
CA GLU A 249 -1.53 -19.24 -17.75
C GLU A 249 -0.21 -19.12 -18.51
N ILE A 250 0.25 -17.89 -18.73
CA ILE A 250 1.55 -17.63 -19.35
C ILE A 250 2.68 -18.02 -18.41
N HIS A 251 2.58 -17.64 -17.12
CA HIS A 251 3.62 -18.00 -16.14
C HIS A 251 3.78 -19.52 -15.97
N ARG A 252 2.70 -20.30 -16.15
CA ARG A 252 2.72 -21.76 -16.10
C ARG A 252 3.62 -22.39 -17.18
N THR A 253 3.87 -21.72 -18.29
CA THR A 253 4.75 -22.24 -19.35
C THR A 253 6.22 -22.30 -18.93
N LEU A 254 6.60 -21.53 -17.88
CA LEU A 254 7.97 -21.50 -17.37
C LEU A 254 8.29 -22.79 -16.57
N PRO A 255 9.31 -23.59 -16.93
CA PRO A 255 9.67 -24.81 -16.20
C PRO A 255 10.01 -24.55 -14.72
N SER A 256 10.74 -23.49 -14.41
CA SER A 256 11.19 -23.10 -13.07
C SER A 256 10.14 -22.33 -12.23
N ARG A 257 8.90 -22.23 -12.72
CA ARG A 257 7.82 -21.41 -12.13
C ARG A 257 7.61 -21.58 -10.63
N SER A 258 7.63 -22.83 -10.16
CA SER A 258 7.35 -23.13 -8.75
C SER A 258 8.50 -22.69 -7.83
N GLU A 259 9.75 -22.88 -8.26
CA GLU A 259 10.92 -22.47 -7.49
C GLU A 259 11.01 -20.95 -7.37
N LEU A 260 10.76 -20.23 -8.48
CA LEU A 260 10.77 -18.77 -8.47
C LEU A 260 9.67 -18.18 -7.59
N LEU A 261 8.43 -18.67 -7.70
CA LEU A 261 7.33 -18.21 -6.87
C LEU A 261 7.60 -18.44 -5.38
N ARG A 262 8.08 -19.64 -4.99
CA ARG A 262 8.44 -19.93 -3.59
C ARG A 262 9.60 -19.05 -3.09
N SER A 263 10.54 -18.72 -3.97
CA SER A 263 11.68 -17.88 -3.61
C SER A 263 11.27 -16.43 -3.37
N VAL A 264 10.36 -15.90 -4.17
CA VAL A 264 9.79 -14.55 -3.96
C VAL A 264 8.92 -14.51 -2.71
N LEU A 265 8.14 -15.56 -2.41
CA LEU A 265 7.33 -15.67 -1.20
C LEU A 265 8.16 -15.77 0.10
N ALA A 266 9.47 -15.96 0.01
CA ALA A 266 10.35 -15.86 1.16
C ALA A 266 10.49 -14.40 1.66
N ALA A 267 10.26 -13.40 0.82
CA ALA A 267 10.22 -11.99 1.22
C ALA A 267 9.10 -11.72 2.25
N ASP A 268 9.22 -10.62 2.98
CA ASP A 268 8.17 -10.17 3.90
C ASP A 268 7.10 -9.35 3.17
N LEU A 269 7.52 -8.54 2.19
CA LEU A 269 6.65 -7.73 1.34
C LEU A 269 7.04 -7.91 -0.13
N VAL A 270 6.05 -8.14 -0.99
CA VAL A 270 6.18 -8.24 -2.45
C VAL A 270 5.43 -7.08 -3.10
N GLY A 271 6.13 -6.23 -3.83
CA GLY A 271 5.60 -5.03 -4.46
C GLY A 271 5.53 -5.10 -5.99
N PHE A 272 4.51 -4.47 -6.55
CA PHE A 272 4.27 -4.31 -7.98
C PHE A 272 3.88 -2.88 -8.31
N HIS A 273 3.97 -2.47 -9.58
CA HIS A 273 3.52 -1.14 -10.00
C HIS A 273 2.00 -1.01 -10.04
N THR A 274 1.31 -2.09 -10.38
CA THR A 274 -0.14 -2.08 -10.55
C THR A 274 -0.79 -3.19 -9.76
N TYR A 275 -2.05 -2.99 -9.42
CA TYR A 275 -2.84 -4.01 -8.75
C TYR A 275 -3.00 -5.27 -9.61
N ASP A 276 -3.12 -5.12 -10.94
CA ASP A 276 -3.27 -6.26 -11.85
C ASP A 276 -2.06 -7.20 -11.80
N TYR A 277 -0.84 -6.65 -11.72
CA TYR A 277 0.36 -7.48 -11.59
C TYR A 277 0.42 -8.17 -10.22
N ALA A 278 0.03 -7.48 -9.15
CA ALA A 278 -0.10 -8.09 -7.83
C ALA A 278 -1.12 -9.25 -7.84
N ARG A 279 -2.27 -9.05 -8.47
CA ARG A 279 -3.31 -10.07 -8.64
C ARG A 279 -2.83 -11.26 -9.47
N HIS A 280 -2.11 -11.01 -10.56
CA HIS A 280 -1.54 -12.09 -11.38
C HIS A 280 -0.55 -12.94 -10.58
N PHE A 281 0.28 -12.31 -9.74
CA PHE A 281 1.21 -13.02 -8.86
C PHE A 281 0.47 -13.88 -7.84
N VAL A 282 -0.51 -13.33 -7.12
CA VAL A 282 -1.34 -14.08 -6.17
C VAL A 282 -2.06 -15.25 -6.87
N SER A 283 -2.65 -15.00 -8.05
CA SER A 283 -3.30 -16.04 -8.85
C SER A 283 -2.31 -17.14 -9.29
N ALA A 284 -1.07 -16.78 -9.65
CA ALA A 284 -0.04 -17.76 -10.01
C ALA A 284 0.35 -18.62 -8.79
N CYS A 285 0.51 -18.01 -7.61
CA CYS A 285 0.78 -18.75 -6.37
C CYS A 285 -0.36 -19.72 -6.02
N THR A 286 -1.60 -19.28 -6.14
CA THR A 286 -2.75 -20.15 -5.88
C THR A 286 -2.85 -21.31 -6.87
N ARG A 287 -2.73 -21.02 -8.18
CA ARG A 287 -2.94 -22.04 -9.24
C ARG A 287 -1.76 -22.97 -9.46
N ILE A 288 -0.54 -22.53 -9.20
CA ILE A 288 0.68 -23.30 -9.45
C ILE A 288 1.18 -24.00 -8.19
N LEU A 289 1.13 -23.30 -7.03
CA LEU A 289 1.63 -23.82 -5.76
C LEU A 289 0.53 -24.40 -4.87
N GLY A 290 -0.74 -24.17 -5.17
CA GLY A 290 -1.87 -24.60 -4.34
C GLY A 290 -2.00 -23.81 -3.03
N LEU A 291 -1.41 -22.60 -2.94
CA LEU A 291 -1.41 -21.79 -1.72
C LEU A 291 -2.68 -20.95 -1.61
N GLU A 292 -3.05 -20.56 -0.39
CA GLU A 292 -4.21 -19.71 -0.16
C GLU A 292 -3.88 -18.25 -0.48
N GLY A 293 -4.58 -17.69 -1.50
CA GLY A 293 -4.50 -16.26 -1.81
C GLY A 293 -5.52 -15.48 -1.01
N THR A 294 -5.08 -14.45 -0.32
CA THR A 294 -5.91 -13.50 0.42
C THR A 294 -5.85 -12.12 -0.24
N PRO A 295 -6.74 -11.16 0.09
CA PRO A 295 -6.62 -9.79 -0.40
C PRO A 295 -5.31 -9.12 -0.03
N ASP A 296 -4.74 -9.50 1.12
CA ASP A 296 -3.51 -8.94 1.65
C ASP A 296 -2.25 -9.62 1.11
N GLY A 297 -2.38 -10.80 0.47
CA GLY A 297 -1.23 -11.53 -0.05
C GLY A 297 -1.44 -13.03 -0.19
N VAL A 298 -0.38 -13.80 0.06
CA VAL A 298 -0.39 -15.26 -0.06
C VAL A 298 -0.03 -15.88 1.29
N GLU A 299 -0.87 -16.81 1.76
CA GLU A 299 -0.60 -17.57 3.00
C GLU A 299 0.01 -18.93 2.67
N ASP A 300 1.17 -19.21 3.28
CA ASP A 300 1.84 -20.50 3.23
C ASP A 300 2.15 -20.97 4.66
N GLN A 301 1.56 -22.10 5.07
CA GLN A 301 1.74 -22.71 6.40
C GLN A 301 1.57 -21.73 7.56
N GLY A 302 0.67 -20.77 7.42
CA GLY A 302 0.37 -19.77 8.45
C GLY A 302 1.29 -18.55 8.44
N LYS A 303 2.23 -18.46 7.51
CA LYS A 303 2.98 -17.23 7.22
C LYS A 303 2.27 -16.48 6.09
N LEU A 304 1.86 -15.26 6.34
CA LEU A 304 1.36 -14.37 5.30
C LEU A 304 2.53 -13.60 4.68
N THR A 305 2.72 -13.75 3.37
CA THR A 305 3.57 -12.86 2.57
C THR A 305 2.69 -11.77 1.98
N ARG A 306 2.90 -10.53 2.39
CA ARG A 306 2.10 -9.41 1.92
C ARG A 306 2.41 -9.09 0.46
N VAL A 307 1.35 -8.85 -0.33
CA VAL A 307 1.47 -8.52 -1.77
C VAL A 307 0.65 -7.26 -2.04
N ALA A 308 1.30 -6.20 -2.53
CA ALA A 308 0.63 -4.93 -2.74
C ALA A 308 1.15 -4.19 -3.99
N ALA A 309 0.38 -3.21 -4.44
CA ALA A 309 0.75 -2.34 -5.54
C ALA A 309 1.28 -0.99 -5.01
N PHE A 310 2.42 -0.58 -5.56
CA PHE A 310 3.08 0.70 -5.28
C PHE A 310 3.51 1.30 -6.61
N PRO A 311 2.71 2.15 -7.25
CA PRO A 311 3.09 2.80 -8.49
C PRO A 311 4.29 3.73 -8.25
N ILE A 312 5.36 3.53 -9.01
CA ILE A 312 6.54 4.40 -8.93
C ILE A 312 6.24 5.74 -9.58
N GLY A 313 6.70 6.82 -8.97
CA GLY A 313 6.72 8.15 -9.55
C GLY A 313 8.11 8.57 -10.04
N ILE A 314 8.25 9.84 -10.37
CA ILE A 314 9.52 10.47 -10.73
C ILE A 314 9.86 11.59 -9.74
N ASP A 315 11.08 12.07 -9.78
CA ASP A 315 11.45 13.37 -9.21
C ASP A 315 11.03 14.48 -10.18
N SER A 316 9.76 14.88 -10.10
CA SER A 316 9.17 15.89 -11.00
C SER A 316 9.86 17.25 -10.88
N ASP A 317 10.29 17.64 -9.68
CA ASP A 317 10.96 18.90 -9.41
C ASP A 317 12.28 19.02 -10.19
N ARG A 318 12.99 17.91 -10.35
CA ARG A 318 14.22 17.87 -11.15
C ARG A 318 13.95 18.24 -12.61
N PHE A 319 12.87 17.75 -13.21
CA PHE A 319 12.49 18.08 -14.59
C PHE A 319 11.99 19.50 -14.72
N ILE A 320 11.15 19.96 -13.79
CA ILE A 320 10.59 21.31 -13.78
C ILE A 320 11.73 22.34 -13.65
N ARG A 321 12.64 22.17 -12.69
CA ARG A 321 13.79 23.08 -12.50
C ARG A 321 14.77 23.04 -13.68
N ALA A 322 14.91 21.90 -14.34
CA ALA A 322 15.77 21.79 -15.51
C ALA A 322 15.31 22.72 -16.64
N LEU A 323 14.01 22.95 -16.79
CA LEU A 323 13.49 23.86 -17.81
C LEU A 323 13.92 25.32 -17.59
N GLU A 324 14.24 25.73 -16.38
CA GLU A 324 14.71 27.09 -16.07
C GLU A 324 16.19 27.32 -16.40
N LEU A 325 16.93 26.24 -16.64
CA LEU A 325 18.38 26.34 -16.92
C LEU A 325 18.63 26.99 -18.28
N PRO A 326 19.60 27.94 -18.37
CA PRO A 326 19.94 28.64 -19.64
C PRO A 326 20.24 27.67 -20.79
N GLN A 327 20.98 26.60 -20.53
CA GLN A 327 21.32 25.58 -21.54
C GLN A 327 20.05 24.90 -22.11
N VAL A 328 19.05 24.61 -21.29
CA VAL A 328 17.78 24.01 -21.73
C VAL A 328 16.97 25.04 -22.52
N GLN A 329 16.95 26.32 -22.10
CA GLN A 329 16.25 27.39 -22.81
C GLN A 329 16.88 27.67 -24.21
N ASP A 330 18.21 27.60 -24.33
CA ASP A 330 18.87 27.72 -25.62
C ASP A 330 18.49 26.56 -26.56
N HIS A 331 18.47 25.32 -26.06
CA HIS A 331 18.02 24.16 -26.84
C HIS A 331 16.53 24.29 -27.22
N ILE A 332 15.65 24.77 -26.32
CA ILE A 332 14.24 25.02 -26.63
C ILE A 332 14.11 26.04 -27.77
N LYS A 333 14.86 27.09 -27.73
CA LYS A 333 14.86 28.13 -28.77
C LYS A 333 15.32 27.56 -30.12
N GLU A 334 16.42 26.83 -30.16
CA GLU A 334 16.93 26.16 -31.37
C GLU A 334 15.88 25.20 -31.97
N LEU A 335 15.27 24.37 -31.14
CA LEU A 335 14.25 23.42 -31.58
C LEU A 335 12.99 24.12 -32.11
N LYS A 336 12.54 25.21 -31.47
CA LYS A 336 11.42 26.04 -31.96
C LYS A 336 11.70 26.68 -33.30
N GLU A 337 12.92 27.18 -33.53
CA GLU A 337 13.34 27.72 -34.80
C GLU A 337 13.40 26.65 -35.88
N ARG A 338 13.98 25.48 -35.55
CA ARG A 338 14.13 24.36 -36.50
C ARG A 338 12.80 23.78 -36.97
N PHE A 339 11.80 23.70 -36.06
CA PHE A 339 10.49 23.15 -36.38
C PHE A 339 9.40 24.22 -36.50
N ALA A 340 9.79 25.46 -36.77
CA ALA A 340 8.84 26.56 -36.96
C ALA A 340 7.75 26.20 -37.99
N GLY A 341 6.49 26.46 -37.60
CA GLY A 341 5.31 26.18 -38.45
C GLY A 341 4.88 24.72 -38.48
N ARG A 342 5.57 23.80 -37.79
CA ARG A 342 5.20 22.39 -37.71
C ARG A 342 4.86 21.96 -36.29
N LYS A 343 3.92 21.03 -36.15
CA LYS A 343 3.61 20.34 -34.92
C LYS A 343 4.61 19.22 -34.67
N VAL A 344 5.16 19.17 -33.47
CA VAL A 344 6.16 18.19 -33.06
C VAL A 344 5.48 17.04 -32.33
N MET A 345 5.60 15.84 -32.89
CA MET A 345 5.24 14.58 -32.24
C MET A 345 6.51 13.89 -31.77
N LEU A 346 6.48 13.25 -30.62
CA LEU A 346 7.65 12.67 -29.97
C LEU A 346 7.40 11.23 -29.53
N GLY A 347 8.34 10.34 -29.87
CA GLY A 347 8.50 9.04 -29.26
C GLY A 347 9.91 8.91 -28.67
N VAL A 348 10.00 8.52 -27.42
CA VAL A 348 11.28 8.23 -26.74
C VAL A 348 11.19 6.82 -26.17
N ASP A 349 11.96 5.92 -26.73
CA ASP A 349 11.91 4.50 -26.36
C ASP A 349 13.31 3.87 -26.42
N ARG A 350 13.51 2.82 -25.65
CA ARG A 350 14.57 1.86 -25.97
C ARG A 350 14.17 1.10 -27.23
N LEU A 351 15.13 0.78 -28.07
CA LEU A 351 14.89 -0.02 -29.26
C LEU A 351 14.64 -1.48 -28.83
N ASP A 352 13.42 -1.75 -28.37
CA ASP A 352 12.97 -3.00 -27.78
C ASP A 352 11.63 -3.42 -28.39
N MET A 353 11.44 -4.72 -28.60
CA MET A 353 10.25 -5.31 -29.23
C MET A 353 8.95 -4.93 -28.51
N ILE A 354 9.02 -4.70 -27.17
CA ILE A 354 7.86 -4.39 -26.35
C ILE A 354 7.38 -2.93 -26.49
N LYS A 355 8.20 -2.04 -27.03
CA LYS A 355 7.91 -0.59 -27.08
C LYS A 355 6.99 -0.17 -28.22
N GLY A 356 6.69 -1.07 -29.17
CA GLY A 356 5.74 -0.80 -30.23
C GLY A 356 6.19 0.30 -31.20
N ILE A 357 7.50 0.45 -31.43
CA ILE A 357 8.06 1.45 -32.35
C ILE A 357 7.55 1.24 -33.78
N PRO A 358 7.54 0.01 -34.36
CA PRO A 358 6.96 -0.21 -35.68
C PRO A 358 5.48 0.18 -35.75
N GLN A 359 4.68 -0.16 -34.74
CA GLN A 359 3.25 0.17 -34.68
C GLN A 359 3.03 1.68 -34.66
N LYS A 360 3.83 2.42 -33.89
CA LYS A 360 3.83 3.88 -33.81
C LYS A 360 4.08 4.52 -35.16
N ILE A 361 5.16 4.06 -35.83
CA ILE A 361 5.59 4.61 -37.12
C ILE A 361 4.56 4.28 -38.23
N LEU A 362 4.00 3.07 -38.23
CA LEU A 362 2.96 2.67 -39.17
C LEU A 362 1.65 3.45 -38.94
N ALA A 363 1.29 3.74 -37.69
CA ALA A 363 0.14 4.58 -37.38
C ALA A 363 0.35 6.03 -37.88
N PHE A 364 1.56 6.55 -37.75
CA PHE A 364 1.91 7.85 -38.31
C PHE A 364 1.90 7.84 -39.83
N GLU A 365 2.37 6.78 -40.49
CA GLU A 365 2.26 6.63 -41.94
C GLU A 365 0.80 6.71 -42.37
N LYS A 366 -0.06 5.91 -41.76
CA LYS A 366 -1.51 5.91 -42.03
C LYS A 366 -2.13 7.28 -41.80
N PHE A 367 -1.73 7.99 -40.74
CA PHE A 367 -2.18 9.35 -40.51
C PHE A 367 -1.83 10.28 -41.69
N LEU A 368 -0.60 10.23 -42.23
CA LEU A 368 -0.15 11.04 -43.36
C LEU A 368 -0.85 10.65 -44.66
N GLU A 369 -1.25 9.36 -44.83
CA GLU A 369 -2.05 8.93 -45.98
C GLU A 369 -3.43 9.55 -46.00
N GLU A 370 -4.10 9.50 -44.86
CA GLU A 370 -5.48 9.93 -44.68
C GLU A 370 -5.63 11.46 -44.56
N ASN A 371 -4.58 12.16 -44.10
CA ASN A 371 -4.63 13.60 -43.80
C ASN A 371 -3.58 14.37 -44.61
N GLY A 372 -3.85 14.55 -45.91
CA GLY A 372 -2.93 15.24 -46.83
C GLY A 372 -2.48 16.64 -46.37
N ASP A 373 -3.40 17.38 -45.71
CA ASP A 373 -3.16 18.76 -45.24
C ASP A 373 -2.16 18.85 -44.06
N TRP A 374 -1.87 17.73 -43.44
CA TRP A 374 -0.93 17.64 -42.29
C TRP A 374 0.50 17.28 -42.71
N ARG A 375 0.74 16.80 -43.95
CA ARG A 375 2.05 16.27 -44.36
C ARG A 375 3.22 17.23 -44.15
N ASP A 376 3.00 18.53 -44.42
CA ASP A 376 4.02 19.56 -44.27
C ASP A 376 3.96 20.26 -42.88
N LYS A 377 2.92 19.98 -42.08
CA LYS A 377 2.63 20.66 -40.80
C LYS A 377 2.98 19.83 -39.58
N VAL A 378 3.39 18.59 -39.74
CA VAL A 378 3.72 17.69 -38.64
C VAL A 378 5.07 17.03 -38.87
N VAL A 379 5.75 16.71 -37.78
CA VAL A 379 6.99 15.94 -37.79
C VAL A 379 7.02 14.98 -36.61
N LEU A 380 7.40 13.72 -36.84
CA LEU A 380 7.64 12.73 -35.79
C LEU A 380 9.14 12.66 -35.47
N LEU A 381 9.48 12.95 -34.24
CA LEU A 381 10.82 12.74 -33.70
C LEU A 381 10.81 11.41 -32.94
N GLN A 382 11.52 10.40 -33.46
CA GLN A 382 11.64 9.10 -32.79
C GLN A 382 13.06 8.94 -32.28
N ILE A 383 13.21 8.98 -30.96
CA ILE A 383 14.45 8.63 -30.26
C ILE A 383 14.38 7.14 -29.92
N ALA A 384 15.27 6.36 -30.49
CA ALA A 384 15.36 4.92 -30.28
C ALA A 384 16.71 4.57 -29.65
N VAL A 385 16.74 4.40 -28.33
CA VAL A 385 18.01 4.11 -27.62
C VAL A 385 18.38 2.64 -27.83
N PRO A 386 19.56 2.34 -28.45
CA PRO A 386 19.99 0.96 -28.65
C PRO A 386 20.08 0.19 -27.34
N THR A 387 19.63 -1.06 -27.38
CA THR A 387 19.69 -1.98 -26.23
C THR A 387 19.89 -3.40 -26.75
N ARG A 388 20.59 -4.24 -26.00
CA ARG A 388 20.80 -5.66 -26.32
C ARG A 388 21.26 -5.89 -27.77
N THR A 389 22.21 -5.09 -28.23
CA THR A 389 22.69 -5.06 -29.63
C THR A 389 23.27 -6.37 -30.12
N ASP A 390 23.66 -7.27 -29.21
CA ASP A 390 24.23 -8.59 -29.52
C ASP A 390 23.15 -9.67 -29.74
N VAL A 391 21.85 -9.33 -29.53
CA VAL A 391 20.75 -10.28 -29.68
C VAL A 391 20.16 -10.18 -31.09
N PRO A 392 20.07 -11.29 -31.86
CA PRO A 392 19.62 -11.28 -33.25
C PRO A 392 18.22 -10.69 -33.48
N GLU A 393 17.29 -10.92 -32.57
CA GLU A 393 15.93 -10.38 -32.64
C GLU A 393 15.91 -8.85 -32.56
N TYR A 394 16.80 -8.27 -31.75
CA TYR A 394 16.93 -6.80 -31.65
C TYR A 394 17.60 -6.20 -32.88
N GLN A 395 18.55 -6.92 -33.49
CA GLN A 395 19.14 -6.51 -34.77
C GLN A 395 18.11 -6.51 -35.91
N LYS A 396 17.25 -7.56 -35.96
CA LYS A 396 16.13 -7.63 -36.91
C LYS A 396 15.18 -6.46 -36.73
N LEU A 397 14.83 -6.12 -35.47
CA LEU A 397 13.98 -4.99 -35.16
C LEU A 397 14.60 -3.67 -35.64
N THR A 398 15.89 -3.47 -35.43
CA THR A 398 16.63 -2.30 -35.89
C THR A 398 16.52 -2.14 -37.40
N CYS A 399 16.82 -3.21 -38.17
CA CYS A 399 16.71 -3.23 -39.63
C CYS A 399 15.25 -2.93 -40.07
N GLN A 400 14.26 -3.53 -39.44
CA GLN A 400 12.85 -3.30 -39.75
C GLN A 400 12.43 -1.84 -39.52
N VAL A 401 12.84 -1.23 -38.40
CA VAL A 401 12.54 0.17 -38.11
C VAL A 401 13.18 1.10 -39.13
N HIS A 402 14.47 0.89 -39.47
CA HIS A 402 15.16 1.67 -40.50
C HIS A 402 14.49 1.56 -41.86
N GLU A 403 14.08 0.34 -42.28
CA GLU A 403 13.37 0.11 -43.54
C GLU A 403 12.05 0.90 -43.59
N ILE A 404 11.23 0.80 -42.53
CA ILE A 404 9.94 1.48 -42.45
C ILE A 404 10.14 3.00 -42.48
N VAL A 405 11.08 3.54 -41.70
CA VAL A 405 11.39 4.98 -41.68
C VAL A 405 11.89 5.46 -43.05
N GLY A 406 12.84 4.73 -43.68
CA GLY A 406 13.34 5.06 -44.99
C GLY A 406 12.26 5.11 -46.06
N ARG A 407 11.36 4.12 -46.06
CA ARG A 407 10.22 4.02 -46.97
C ARG A 407 9.25 5.22 -46.80
N ILE A 408 8.89 5.57 -45.56
CA ILE A 408 7.96 6.65 -45.25
C ILE A 408 8.60 8.00 -45.63
N ASN A 409 9.87 8.23 -45.30
CA ASN A 409 10.56 9.44 -45.63
C ASN A 409 10.74 9.60 -47.14
N GLY A 410 10.97 8.52 -47.89
CA GLY A 410 11.03 8.52 -49.35
C GLY A 410 9.65 8.79 -49.98
N ARG A 411 8.57 8.36 -49.36
CA ARG A 411 7.18 8.51 -49.87
C ARG A 411 6.59 9.89 -49.62
N PHE A 412 6.78 10.45 -48.44
CA PHE A 412 6.11 11.69 -47.99
C PHE A 412 7.11 12.85 -47.79
N GLY A 413 8.40 12.60 -47.86
CA GLY A 413 9.42 13.65 -47.71
C GLY A 413 9.52 14.52 -48.96
N THR A 414 10.08 15.71 -48.76
CA THR A 414 10.41 16.69 -49.81
C THR A 414 11.92 16.96 -49.79
N LEU A 415 12.40 17.76 -50.68
CA LEU A 415 13.82 18.18 -50.70
C LEU A 415 14.22 18.97 -49.43
N THR A 416 13.25 19.60 -48.77
CA THR A 416 13.49 20.46 -47.60
C THR A 416 12.97 19.87 -46.27
N THR A 417 12.08 18.87 -46.33
CA THR A 417 11.44 18.35 -45.13
C THR A 417 11.39 16.83 -45.15
N VAL A 418 11.60 16.22 -43.98
CA VAL A 418 11.37 14.80 -43.78
C VAL A 418 10.29 14.64 -42.69
N PRO A 419 9.33 13.72 -42.90
CA PRO A 419 8.25 13.47 -41.92
C PRO A 419 8.74 12.85 -40.62
N ILE A 420 9.78 11.99 -40.65
CA ILE A 420 10.32 11.28 -39.51
C ILE A 420 11.79 11.57 -39.32
N HIS A 421 12.14 12.14 -38.17
CA HIS A 421 13.52 12.18 -37.71
C HIS A 421 13.74 11.02 -36.74
N HIS A 422 14.51 10.03 -37.16
CA HIS A 422 14.85 8.85 -36.37
C HIS A 422 16.28 8.94 -35.87
N LEU A 423 16.50 8.76 -34.57
CA LEU A 423 17.80 8.86 -33.90
C LEU A 423 18.08 7.60 -33.08
N ASP A 424 19.08 6.80 -33.52
CA ASP A 424 19.54 5.60 -32.81
C ASP A 424 20.60 5.95 -31.77
N ARG A 425 20.25 6.76 -30.80
CA ARG A 425 21.15 7.13 -29.69
C ARG A 425 20.37 7.65 -28.48
N SER A 426 21.03 7.63 -27.32
CA SER A 426 20.56 8.38 -26.16
C SER A 426 20.77 9.87 -26.33
N LEU A 427 19.95 10.68 -25.72
CA LEU A 427 20.13 12.12 -25.52
C LEU A 427 20.59 12.40 -24.10
N ASP A 428 21.33 13.48 -23.90
CA ASP A 428 21.59 13.97 -22.55
C ASP A 428 20.32 14.52 -21.91
N PHE A 429 20.35 14.65 -20.58
CA PHE A 429 19.18 15.05 -19.78
C PHE A 429 18.62 16.42 -20.18
N HIS A 430 19.47 17.40 -20.47
CA HIS A 430 19.05 18.76 -20.81
C HIS A 430 18.43 18.83 -22.21
N ALA A 431 19.01 18.15 -23.18
CA ALA A 431 18.45 18.03 -24.52
C ALA A 431 17.10 17.29 -24.51
N LEU A 432 16.96 16.27 -23.66
CA LEU A 432 15.71 15.53 -23.50
C LEU A 432 14.61 16.41 -22.88
N CYS A 433 14.91 17.17 -21.82
CA CYS A 433 13.95 18.10 -21.21
C CYS A 433 13.50 19.18 -22.21
N ALA A 434 14.43 19.74 -23.01
CA ALA A 434 14.10 20.69 -24.04
C ALA A 434 13.18 20.10 -25.11
N LEU A 435 13.44 18.84 -25.50
CA LEU A 435 12.62 18.13 -26.47
C LEU A 435 11.21 17.87 -25.95
N TYR A 436 11.08 17.44 -24.68
CA TYR A 436 9.77 17.32 -24.03
C TYR A 436 9.02 18.65 -24.03
N ALA A 437 9.68 19.75 -23.68
CA ALA A 437 9.04 21.07 -23.58
C ALA A 437 8.52 21.62 -24.92
N VAL A 438 9.14 21.27 -26.06
CA VAL A 438 8.68 21.72 -27.38
C VAL A 438 7.66 20.81 -28.05
N THR A 439 7.39 19.65 -27.48
CA THR A 439 6.53 18.60 -28.05
C THR A 439 5.05 18.99 -27.96
N ASP A 440 4.30 18.81 -29.04
CA ASP A 440 2.83 18.98 -29.08
C ASP A 440 2.11 17.69 -28.70
N VAL A 441 2.60 16.54 -29.15
CA VAL A 441 1.97 15.24 -28.89
C VAL A 441 3.06 14.21 -28.58
N ALA A 442 3.00 13.60 -27.41
CA ALA A 442 3.85 12.46 -27.06
C ALA A 442 3.13 11.14 -27.35
N LEU A 443 3.85 10.20 -27.95
CA LEU A 443 3.36 8.87 -28.33
C LEU A 443 4.07 7.78 -27.55
N VAL A 444 3.36 7.14 -26.66
CA VAL A 444 3.83 5.98 -25.88
C VAL A 444 2.98 4.77 -26.28
N THR A 445 3.51 3.94 -27.17
CA THR A 445 2.79 2.84 -27.81
C THR A 445 3.31 1.46 -27.36
N SER A 446 3.79 1.36 -26.14
CA SER A 446 4.31 0.09 -25.62
C SER A 446 3.27 -1.02 -25.71
N LEU A 447 3.65 -2.19 -26.24
CA LEU A 447 2.79 -3.37 -26.35
C LEU A 447 2.49 -3.96 -24.97
N ARG A 448 3.46 -3.85 -24.07
CA ARG A 448 3.37 -4.13 -22.63
C ARG A 448 4.46 -3.33 -21.92
N ASP A 449 4.14 -2.77 -20.76
CA ASP A 449 5.13 -2.04 -19.96
C ASP A 449 4.77 -2.12 -18.48
N GLY A 450 5.75 -2.27 -17.60
CA GLY A 450 5.53 -2.28 -16.15
C GLY A 450 5.08 -0.91 -15.65
N MET A 451 5.90 0.10 -15.94
CA MET A 451 5.58 1.52 -15.71
C MET A 451 6.41 2.35 -16.70
N ASN A 452 5.75 3.11 -17.54
CA ASN A 452 6.43 3.97 -18.51
C ASN A 452 6.71 5.34 -17.89
N LEU A 453 7.95 5.59 -17.48
CA LEU A 453 8.33 6.85 -16.85
C LEU A 453 8.48 8.00 -17.85
N VAL A 454 8.73 7.71 -19.14
CA VAL A 454 8.78 8.74 -20.21
C VAL A 454 7.48 9.55 -20.25
N SER A 455 6.34 8.91 -20.01
CA SER A 455 5.04 9.59 -19.94
C SER A 455 4.97 10.59 -18.77
N TYR A 456 5.55 10.26 -17.62
CA TYR A 456 5.64 11.15 -16.46
C TYR A 456 6.61 12.30 -16.70
N GLU A 457 7.80 12.00 -17.28
CA GLU A 457 8.81 12.99 -17.62
C GLU A 457 8.28 14.02 -18.63
N PHE A 458 7.57 13.54 -19.65
CA PHE A 458 6.88 14.40 -20.61
C PHE A 458 5.88 15.33 -19.91
N VAL A 459 4.98 14.79 -19.08
CA VAL A 459 3.98 15.60 -18.38
C VAL A 459 4.64 16.65 -17.49
N ALA A 460 5.70 16.32 -16.75
CA ALA A 460 6.42 17.24 -15.88
C ALA A 460 7.04 18.41 -16.67
N CYS A 461 7.46 18.20 -17.94
CA CYS A 461 8.05 19.23 -18.79
C CYS A 461 7.04 20.06 -19.59
N GLN A 462 5.73 19.86 -19.41
CA GLN A 462 4.70 20.43 -20.27
C GLN A 462 3.88 21.56 -19.66
N ASP A 463 4.31 22.12 -18.55
CA ASP A 463 3.55 23.18 -17.87
C ASP A 463 3.27 24.41 -18.75
N SER A 464 4.19 24.82 -19.62
CA SER A 464 4.00 25.97 -20.50
C SER A 464 3.21 25.65 -21.77
N LYS A 465 3.38 24.47 -22.37
CA LYS A 465 2.83 24.14 -23.70
C LYS A 465 1.56 23.32 -23.64
N LYS A 466 1.40 22.51 -22.57
CA LYS A 466 0.23 21.65 -22.34
C LYS A 466 -0.05 20.71 -23.52
N GLY A 467 1.02 19.99 -23.98
CA GLY A 467 0.92 18.99 -25.04
C GLY A 467 0.09 17.77 -24.62
N VAL A 468 -0.33 17.01 -25.62
CA VAL A 468 -1.21 15.85 -25.45
C VAL A 468 -0.40 14.57 -25.32
N LEU A 469 -0.77 13.71 -24.39
CA LEU A 469 -0.19 12.38 -24.23
C LEU A 469 -1.12 11.33 -24.86
N ILE A 470 -0.63 10.60 -25.84
CA ILE A 470 -1.24 9.38 -26.36
C ILE A 470 -0.51 8.20 -25.73
N LEU A 471 -1.24 7.38 -24.99
CA LEU A 471 -0.67 6.35 -24.11
C LEU A 471 -1.32 4.99 -24.35
N SER A 472 -0.48 3.96 -24.50
CA SER A 472 -0.97 2.58 -24.59
C SER A 472 -1.74 2.17 -23.34
N GLU A 473 -2.92 1.58 -23.51
CA GLU A 473 -3.71 0.98 -22.44
C GLU A 473 -2.98 -0.17 -21.73
N PHE A 474 -1.95 -0.78 -22.37
CA PHE A 474 -1.15 -1.88 -21.82
C PHE A 474 0.09 -1.42 -21.05
N ALA A 475 0.31 -0.11 -20.91
CA ALA A 475 1.34 0.43 -20.05
C ALA A 475 0.78 0.64 -18.63
N GLY A 476 1.54 0.26 -17.59
CA GLY A 476 1.11 0.48 -16.19
C GLY A 476 0.79 1.95 -15.87
N ALA A 477 1.45 2.88 -16.56
CA ALA A 477 1.17 4.32 -16.47
C ALA A 477 -0.28 4.69 -16.88
N ALA A 478 -0.97 3.85 -17.66
CA ALA A 478 -2.35 4.10 -18.05
C ALA A 478 -3.31 4.13 -16.85
N GLN A 479 -3.02 3.39 -15.78
CA GLN A 479 -3.83 3.43 -14.55
C GLN A 479 -3.70 4.77 -13.80
N SER A 480 -2.57 5.44 -13.94
CA SER A 480 -2.28 6.69 -13.25
C SER A 480 -2.60 7.93 -14.08
N LEU A 481 -2.27 7.91 -15.38
CA LEU A 481 -2.38 9.05 -16.29
C LEU A 481 -3.56 8.96 -17.26
N GLY A 482 -4.32 7.87 -17.22
CA GLY A 482 -5.39 7.60 -18.19
C GLY A 482 -6.50 8.63 -18.23
N ALA A 483 -6.77 9.33 -17.13
CA ALA A 483 -7.79 10.37 -17.08
C ALA A 483 -7.43 11.61 -17.92
N GLY A 484 -6.15 11.92 -18.06
CA GLY A 484 -5.66 13.04 -18.89
C GLY A 484 -5.07 12.62 -20.23
N ALA A 485 -4.63 11.36 -20.40
CA ALA A 485 -4.11 10.83 -21.65
C ALA A 485 -5.23 10.39 -22.62
N ILE A 486 -4.88 10.23 -23.89
CA ILE A 486 -5.70 9.49 -24.86
C ILE A 486 -5.20 8.06 -24.82
N LEU A 487 -6.01 7.15 -24.29
CA LEU A 487 -5.68 5.72 -24.23
C LEU A 487 -5.94 5.08 -25.59
N VAL A 488 -4.98 4.25 -26.05
CA VAL A 488 -5.03 3.57 -27.33
C VAL A 488 -4.58 2.12 -27.23
N ASN A 489 -5.13 1.27 -28.08
CA ASN A 489 -4.58 -0.04 -28.34
C ASN A 489 -3.50 0.04 -29.44
N PRO A 490 -2.20 -0.14 -29.11
CA PRO A 490 -1.12 0.03 -30.09
C PRO A 490 -1.17 -0.99 -31.24
N TRP A 491 -1.89 -2.10 -31.10
CA TRP A 491 -2.12 -3.07 -32.18
C TRP A 491 -3.15 -2.58 -33.21
N ASN A 492 -4.02 -1.64 -32.83
CA ASN A 492 -5.00 -1.03 -33.68
C ASN A 492 -4.44 0.24 -34.34
N ILE A 493 -3.68 0.06 -35.41
CA ILE A 493 -3.01 1.13 -36.16
C ILE A 493 -4.00 2.23 -36.59
N THR A 494 -5.23 1.86 -36.91
CA THR A 494 -6.29 2.81 -37.32
C THR A 494 -6.74 3.71 -36.17
N GLU A 495 -6.91 3.14 -35.00
CA GLU A 495 -7.27 3.89 -33.79
C GLU A 495 -6.15 4.86 -33.36
N VAL A 496 -4.91 4.39 -33.41
CA VAL A 496 -3.74 5.26 -33.10
C VAL A 496 -3.66 6.41 -34.13
N SER A 497 -3.86 6.16 -35.42
CA SER A 497 -3.91 7.19 -36.46
C SER A 497 -5.01 8.22 -36.22
N ALA A 498 -6.21 7.77 -35.88
CA ALA A 498 -7.34 8.66 -35.54
C ALA A 498 -7.04 9.49 -34.28
N SER A 499 -6.43 8.88 -33.27
CA SER A 499 -6.03 9.54 -32.02
C SER A 499 -4.96 10.62 -32.25
N ILE A 500 -4.04 10.43 -33.20
CA ILE A 500 -3.08 11.45 -33.62
C ILE A 500 -3.83 12.65 -34.19
N GLY A 501 -4.79 12.42 -35.11
CA GLY A 501 -5.61 13.48 -35.68
C GLY A 501 -6.42 14.24 -34.61
N TYR A 502 -7.02 13.52 -33.67
CA TYR A 502 -7.75 14.12 -32.57
C TYR A 502 -6.83 14.98 -31.66
N ALA A 503 -5.67 14.46 -31.27
CA ALA A 503 -4.72 15.17 -30.43
C ALA A 503 -4.20 16.48 -31.08
N LEU A 504 -3.90 16.45 -32.38
CA LEU A 504 -3.41 17.63 -33.11
C LEU A 504 -4.46 18.72 -33.25
N ASN A 505 -5.76 18.37 -33.32
CA ASN A 505 -6.86 19.29 -33.45
C ASN A 505 -7.56 19.61 -32.11
N MET A 506 -7.06 19.12 -30.99
CA MET A 506 -7.70 19.30 -29.69
C MET A 506 -7.77 20.77 -29.25
N PRO A 507 -8.93 21.27 -28.79
CA PRO A 507 -9.07 22.63 -28.26
C PRO A 507 -8.15 22.92 -27.08
N ALA A 508 -7.76 24.18 -26.89
CA ALA A 508 -6.81 24.57 -25.86
C ALA A 508 -7.32 24.28 -24.43
N ASP A 509 -8.61 24.54 -24.19
CA ASP A 509 -9.25 24.29 -22.89
C ASP A 509 -9.31 22.80 -22.52
N GLU A 510 -9.51 21.93 -23.49
CA GLU A 510 -9.46 20.49 -23.25
C GLU A 510 -8.03 20.00 -22.98
N ARG A 511 -7.03 20.48 -23.74
CA ARG A 511 -5.62 20.18 -23.50
C ARG A 511 -5.20 20.61 -22.10
N GLU A 512 -5.62 21.80 -21.67
CA GLU A 512 -5.32 22.32 -20.35
C GLU A 512 -5.91 21.45 -19.24
N LYS A 513 -7.19 21.08 -19.34
CA LYS A 513 -7.85 20.20 -18.35
C LYS A 513 -7.15 18.84 -18.24
N ARG A 514 -6.82 18.22 -19.38
CA ARG A 514 -6.14 16.94 -19.45
C ARG A 514 -4.73 17.04 -18.85
N HIS A 515 -3.99 18.07 -19.21
CA HIS A 515 -2.65 18.30 -18.67
C HIS A 515 -2.69 18.53 -17.17
N ASN A 516 -3.54 19.42 -16.66
CA ASN A 516 -3.63 19.73 -15.25
C ASN A 516 -3.97 18.49 -14.40
N HIS A 517 -4.81 17.60 -14.90
CA HIS A 517 -5.11 16.34 -14.24
C HIS A 517 -3.85 15.46 -14.09
N ASN A 518 -3.13 15.27 -15.19
CA ASN A 518 -1.91 14.46 -15.19
C ASN A 518 -0.77 15.12 -14.43
N PHE A 519 -0.60 16.43 -14.56
CA PHE A 519 0.44 17.20 -13.88
C PHE A 519 0.27 17.14 -12.35
N MET A 520 -0.96 17.30 -11.87
CA MET A 520 -1.29 17.13 -10.45
C MET A 520 -0.86 15.75 -9.95
N HIS A 521 -1.16 14.68 -10.71
CA HIS A 521 -0.75 13.33 -10.33
C HIS A 521 0.77 13.19 -10.28
N VAL A 522 1.49 13.65 -11.32
CA VAL A 522 2.95 13.51 -11.44
C VAL A 522 3.70 14.29 -10.35
N THR A 523 3.18 15.45 -9.96
CA THR A 523 3.81 16.29 -8.92
C THR A 523 3.51 15.82 -7.50
N THR A 524 2.40 15.11 -7.28
CA THR A 524 2.03 14.60 -5.96
C THR A 524 2.53 13.19 -5.68
N HIS A 525 2.67 12.34 -6.72
CA HIS A 525 3.15 10.95 -6.57
C HIS A 525 4.60 10.86 -7.04
N THR A 526 5.49 11.23 -6.13
CA THR A 526 6.94 11.27 -6.40
C THR A 526 7.61 9.92 -6.15
N SER A 527 8.82 9.77 -6.66
CA SER A 527 9.67 8.61 -6.37
C SER A 527 10.02 8.49 -4.88
N GLN A 528 10.12 9.62 -4.17
CA GLN A 528 10.35 9.62 -2.73
C GLN A 528 9.14 9.04 -1.99
N GLU A 529 7.92 9.51 -2.29
CA GLU A 529 6.70 8.98 -1.70
C GLU A 529 6.54 7.46 -1.95
N TRP A 530 6.88 7.01 -3.17
CA TRP A 530 6.89 5.59 -3.49
C TRP A 530 7.83 4.78 -2.59
N ALA A 531 9.06 5.25 -2.38
CA ALA A 531 10.04 4.56 -1.56
C ALA A 531 9.64 4.56 -0.07
N GLU A 532 9.19 5.70 0.44
CA GLU A 532 8.72 5.84 1.83
C GLU A 532 7.51 4.95 2.12
N THR A 533 6.55 4.93 1.20
CA THR A 533 5.35 4.08 1.33
C THR A 533 5.72 2.60 1.35
N PHE A 534 6.63 2.15 0.46
CA PHE A 534 7.06 0.76 0.44
C PHE A 534 7.80 0.37 1.73
N VAL A 535 8.74 1.18 2.19
CA VAL A 535 9.52 0.90 3.41
C VAL A 535 8.63 0.94 4.66
N SER A 536 7.69 1.87 4.73
CA SER A 536 6.72 1.92 5.82
C SER A 536 5.85 0.66 5.85
N GLU A 537 5.31 0.25 4.71
CA GLU A 537 4.48 -0.96 4.61
C GLU A 537 5.26 -2.23 4.97
N LEU A 538 6.55 -2.30 4.60
CA LEU A 538 7.42 -3.41 4.98
C LEU A 538 7.64 -3.47 6.50
N ASN A 539 7.91 -2.35 7.15
CA ASN A 539 8.05 -2.29 8.59
C ASN A 539 6.77 -2.71 9.31
N ASP A 540 5.60 -2.22 8.86
CA ASP A 540 4.32 -2.57 9.43
C ASP A 540 4.00 -4.06 9.25
N THR A 541 4.27 -4.62 8.08
CA THR A 541 4.10 -6.06 7.80
C THR A 541 4.88 -6.92 8.79
N ILE A 542 6.11 -6.50 9.13
CA ILE A 542 6.95 -7.22 10.09
C ILE A 542 6.39 -7.11 11.50
N VAL A 543 5.94 -5.93 11.90
CA VAL A 543 5.29 -5.74 13.22
C VAL A 543 4.03 -6.59 13.32
N GLU A 544 3.19 -6.58 12.29
CA GLU A 544 1.99 -7.43 12.23
C GLU A 544 2.34 -8.92 12.30
N ALA A 545 3.36 -9.37 11.57
CA ALA A 545 3.81 -10.76 11.61
C ALA A 545 4.29 -11.17 13.00
N GLN A 546 5.02 -10.29 13.70
CA GLN A 546 5.46 -10.53 15.08
C GLN A 546 4.27 -10.60 16.06
N LEU A 547 3.29 -9.73 15.88
CA LEU A 547 2.05 -9.78 16.66
C LEU A 547 1.26 -11.06 16.38
N ARG A 548 1.16 -11.49 15.12
CA ARG A 548 0.48 -12.74 14.74
C ARG A 548 1.16 -13.99 15.31
N ILE A 549 2.49 -14.03 15.42
CA ILE A 549 3.22 -15.16 16.04
C ILE A 549 2.93 -15.25 17.55
N ARG A 550 2.70 -14.11 18.22
CA ARG A 550 2.30 -14.06 19.64
C ARG A 550 0.86 -14.50 19.88
N GLN A 551 0.04 -14.68 18.86
CA GLN A 551 -1.42 -14.76 18.91
C GLN A 551 -2.00 -16.10 18.48
N ILE A 552 -1.55 -17.21 19.05
CA ILE A 552 -2.44 -18.36 19.24
C ILE A 552 -2.94 -18.26 20.69
N PRO A 553 -4.13 -17.69 20.92
CA PRO A 553 -4.64 -17.55 22.28
C PRO A 553 -4.87 -18.95 22.89
N PRO A 554 -4.60 -19.14 24.18
CA PRO A 554 -4.98 -20.36 24.89
C PRO A 554 -6.50 -20.48 24.98
N LEU A 555 -6.98 -21.69 25.28
CA LEU A 555 -8.38 -21.89 25.62
C LEU A 555 -8.75 -21.12 26.90
N LEU A 556 -9.99 -20.62 26.96
CA LEU A 556 -10.49 -19.89 28.13
C LEU A 556 -10.43 -20.77 29.37
N PRO A 557 -9.81 -20.35 30.48
CA PRO A 557 -9.89 -21.04 31.76
C PRO A 557 -11.24 -20.72 32.43
N SER A 558 -12.32 -21.42 31.99
CA SER A 558 -13.71 -21.15 32.38
C SER A 558 -13.90 -21.04 33.89
N LYS A 559 -13.28 -21.93 34.68
CA LYS A 559 -13.34 -21.90 36.13
C LYS A 559 -12.83 -20.59 36.73
N VAL A 560 -11.71 -20.08 36.22
CA VAL A 560 -11.16 -18.80 36.69
C VAL A 560 -12.05 -17.64 36.28
N ALA A 561 -12.58 -17.67 35.06
CA ALA A 561 -13.49 -16.63 34.59
C ALA A 561 -14.76 -16.56 35.41
N ILE A 562 -15.32 -17.71 35.79
CA ILE A 562 -16.53 -17.81 36.64
C ILE A 562 -16.21 -17.37 38.10
N GLU A 563 -15.10 -17.80 38.66
CA GLU A 563 -14.68 -17.39 40.00
C GLU A 563 -14.54 -15.87 40.10
N ARG A 564 -13.91 -15.24 39.11
CA ARG A 564 -13.73 -13.79 39.03
C ARG A 564 -15.07 -13.06 38.80
N TYR A 565 -15.97 -13.67 38.03
CA TYR A 565 -17.33 -13.18 37.84
C TYR A 565 -18.09 -13.10 39.18
N LEU A 566 -18.04 -14.17 40.01
CA LEU A 566 -18.68 -14.21 41.30
C LEU A 566 -18.14 -13.20 42.31
N GLN A 567 -16.83 -12.93 42.26
CA GLN A 567 -16.17 -11.99 43.16
C GLN A 567 -16.43 -10.52 42.79
N SER A 568 -16.98 -10.24 41.61
CA SER A 568 -17.18 -8.89 41.09
C SER A 568 -18.54 -8.28 41.48
N ASN A 569 -18.55 -6.96 41.62
CA ASN A 569 -19.72 -6.20 42.02
C ASN A 569 -20.44 -5.51 40.85
N ASN A 570 -19.76 -5.26 39.74
CA ASN A 570 -20.30 -4.59 38.56
C ASN A 570 -19.70 -5.20 37.27
N ARG A 571 -20.51 -6.00 36.61
CA ARG A 571 -20.07 -6.90 35.52
C ARG A 571 -20.57 -6.42 34.16
N LEU A 572 -19.74 -6.50 33.15
CA LEU A 572 -20.05 -6.17 31.77
C LEU A 572 -19.85 -7.39 30.88
N LEU A 573 -20.90 -7.87 30.23
CA LEU A 573 -20.87 -8.96 29.26
C LEU A 573 -21.09 -8.37 27.84
N ILE A 574 -20.12 -8.53 26.95
CA ILE A 574 -20.21 -8.08 25.57
C ILE A 574 -20.25 -9.31 24.68
N LEU A 575 -21.38 -9.54 24.03
CA LEU A 575 -21.64 -10.78 23.30
C LEU A 575 -21.93 -10.48 21.82
N GLY A 576 -21.24 -11.18 20.93
CA GLY A 576 -21.56 -11.20 19.50
C GLY A 576 -22.81 -12.06 19.25
N PHE A 577 -23.66 -11.70 18.31
CA PHE A 577 -24.82 -12.50 17.96
C PHE A 577 -24.46 -13.61 16.96
N ASN A 578 -24.04 -13.24 15.76
CA ASN A 578 -23.81 -14.17 14.66
C ASN A 578 -22.62 -15.10 14.97
N ALA A 579 -22.79 -16.39 14.71
CA ALA A 579 -21.80 -17.45 14.97
C ALA A 579 -21.30 -17.54 16.44
N THR A 580 -21.98 -16.86 17.37
CA THR A 580 -21.64 -16.82 18.80
C THR A 580 -22.82 -17.34 19.63
N LEU A 581 -23.98 -16.70 19.52
CA LEU A 581 -25.20 -17.07 20.23
C LEU A 581 -26.20 -17.84 19.34
N THR A 582 -25.93 -17.96 18.05
CA THR A 582 -26.71 -18.69 17.08
C THR A 582 -26.20 -20.11 16.92
N GLN A 583 -27.06 -21.02 16.50
CA GLN A 583 -26.66 -22.39 16.17
C GLN A 583 -25.65 -22.40 15.00
N PRO A 584 -24.66 -23.33 15.01
CA PRO A 584 -23.79 -23.53 13.86
C PRO A 584 -24.62 -23.95 12.64
N LEU A 585 -24.45 -23.26 11.53
CA LEU A 585 -25.17 -23.51 10.28
C LEU A 585 -24.53 -24.65 9.42
N ASP A 586 -23.65 -25.43 9.96
CA ASP A 586 -22.97 -26.53 9.28
C ASP A 586 -23.68 -27.87 9.58
N ALA A 587 -24.80 -28.09 8.89
CA ALA A 587 -25.30 -29.45 8.71
C ALA A 587 -24.99 -29.90 7.27
N PRO A 588 -24.08 -30.87 7.03
CA PRO A 588 -23.88 -31.46 5.72
C PRO A 588 -25.07 -32.38 5.43
N GLY A 589 -25.86 -32.05 4.43
CA GLY A 589 -26.83 -33.00 3.85
C GLY A 589 -28.27 -32.59 3.89
N ARG A 590 -28.67 -31.67 3.02
CA ARG A 590 -29.95 -31.77 2.31
C ARG A 590 -29.76 -31.25 0.89
N ARG A 591 -29.68 -32.17 -0.06
CA ARG A 591 -29.93 -31.92 -1.47
C ARG A 591 -31.43 -31.58 -1.61
N GLY A 592 -31.71 -30.49 -2.28
CA GLY A 592 -33.04 -30.26 -2.87
C GLY A 592 -33.82 -29.12 -2.25
N ASP A 593 -34.01 -28.11 -3.08
CA ASP A 593 -35.11 -27.17 -3.16
C ASP A 593 -35.48 -26.26 -2.00
N GLN A 594 -35.53 -24.99 -2.40
CA GLN A 594 -35.99 -23.80 -1.66
C GLN A 594 -34.96 -23.24 -0.68
N LEU A 595 -34.36 -22.14 -1.11
CA LEU A 595 -33.77 -21.07 -0.28
C LEU A 595 -34.89 -20.50 0.63
N LYS A 596 -35.28 -21.26 1.68
CA LYS A 596 -35.90 -20.65 2.84
C LYS A 596 -34.79 -19.86 3.49
N GLU A 597 -34.98 -18.57 3.65
CA GLU A 597 -34.21 -17.71 4.53
C GLU A 597 -33.98 -18.48 5.83
N LEU A 598 -32.73 -18.88 6.06
CA LEU A 598 -32.35 -19.48 7.33
C LEU A 598 -32.30 -18.30 8.32
N GLU A 599 -33.43 -18.04 8.94
CA GLU A 599 -33.58 -17.07 10.00
C GLU A 599 -32.50 -17.33 11.06
N LEU A 600 -31.69 -16.35 11.33
CA LEU A 600 -30.69 -16.37 12.42
C LEU A 600 -31.48 -16.35 13.74
N LYS A 601 -31.65 -17.50 14.37
CA LYS A 601 -32.36 -17.63 15.64
C LYS A 601 -31.39 -17.85 16.79
N LEU A 602 -31.72 -17.25 17.93
CA LEU A 602 -31.04 -17.47 19.20
C LEU A 602 -31.08 -18.97 19.54
N HIS A 603 -29.99 -19.50 20.08
CA HIS A 603 -29.94 -20.88 20.57
C HIS A 603 -31.03 -21.11 21.62
N PRO A 604 -31.91 -22.13 21.48
CA PRO A 604 -33.04 -22.32 22.37
C PRO A 604 -32.70 -22.36 23.86
N ASP A 605 -31.57 -22.99 24.17
CA ASP A 605 -31.09 -23.16 25.54
C ASP A 605 -30.62 -21.85 26.20
N LEU A 606 -30.42 -20.80 25.43
CA LEU A 606 -29.97 -19.50 25.95
C LEU A 606 -31.13 -18.63 26.45
N LYS A 607 -32.39 -18.95 26.11
CA LYS A 607 -33.51 -18.09 26.48
C LYS A 607 -33.66 -17.89 28.01
N GLU A 608 -33.67 -18.97 28.77
CA GLU A 608 -33.76 -18.89 30.23
C GLU A 608 -32.46 -18.36 30.86
N THR A 609 -31.33 -18.74 30.30
CA THR A 609 -30.02 -18.32 30.77
C THR A 609 -29.86 -16.81 30.66
N LEU A 610 -30.17 -16.22 29.50
CA LEU A 610 -30.10 -14.77 29.28
C LEU A 610 -31.07 -14.01 30.17
N LYS A 611 -32.25 -14.58 30.41
CA LYS A 611 -33.24 -13.99 31.34
C LYS A 611 -32.66 -13.88 32.75
N LYS A 612 -32.10 -14.96 33.29
CA LYS A 612 -31.44 -14.96 34.60
C LYS A 612 -30.32 -13.94 34.71
N LEU A 613 -29.44 -13.88 33.68
CA LEU A 613 -28.32 -12.93 33.62
C LEU A 613 -28.79 -11.48 33.52
N CYS A 614 -29.90 -11.20 32.83
CA CYS A 614 -30.49 -9.87 32.71
C CYS A 614 -31.23 -9.41 34.00
N ASP A 615 -31.73 -10.37 34.78
CA ASP A 615 -32.40 -10.07 36.04
C ASP A 615 -31.41 -9.77 37.17
N ASP A 616 -30.15 -10.08 37.02
CA ASP A 616 -29.07 -9.72 37.97
C ASP A 616 -28.73 -8.22 37.86
N PRO A 617 -28.99 -7.42 38.90
CA PRO A 617 -28.71 -5.97 38.87
C PRO A 617 -27.23 -5.60 38.80
N LYS A 618 -26.32 -6.55 39.05
CA LYS A 618 -24.88 -6.36 38.96
C LYS A 618 -24.34 -6.60 37.57
N THR A 619 -25.13 -7.16 36.64
CA THR A 619 -24.68 -7.58 35.32
C THR A 619 -25.33 -6.72 34.24
N THR A 620 -24.50 -6.12 33.39
CA THR A 620 -24.92 -5.40 32.19
C THR A 620 -24.53 -6.19 30.95
N ILE A 621 -25.49 -6.44 30.06
CA ILE A 621 -25.27 -7.20 28.83
C ILE A 621 -25.38 -6.27 27.63
N ILE A 622 -24.42 -6.41 26.67
CA ILE A 622 -24.39 -5.72 25.37
C ILE A 622 -24.35 -6.78 24.28
N ILE A 623 -25.33 -6.77 23.37
CA ILE A 623 -25.35 -7.62 22.17
C ILE A 623 -24.85 -6.78 20.97
N LEU A 624 -23.86 -7.30 20.26
CA LEU A 624 -23.29 -6.68 19.05
C LEU A 624 -23.57 -7.53 17.82
N SER A 625 -24.17 -6.94 16.80
CA SER A 625 -24.48 -7.61 15.55
C SER A 625 -24.23 -6.73 14.33
N GLY A 626 -23.88 -7.34 13.19
CA GLY A 626 -23.95 -6.71 11.87
C GLY A 626 -25.34 -6.80 11.26
N SER A 627 -26.27 -7.54 11.86
CA SER A 627 -27.64 -7.69 11.38
C SER A 627 -28.48 -6.45 11.65
N ASP A 628 -29.63 -6.37 11.00
CA ASP A 628 -30.57 -5.28 11.12
C ASP A 628 -31.26 -5.22 12.50
N ARG A 629 -32.01 -4.15 12.73
CA ARG A 629 -32.71 -3.88 14.00
C ARG A 629 -33.84 -4.86 14.24
N THR A 630 -34.57 -5.24 13.19
CA THR A 630 -35.75 -6.10 13.29
C THR A 630 -35.39 -7.49 13.80
N LEU A 631 -34.31 -8.06 13.27
CA LEU A 631 -33.81 -9.37 13.70
C LEU A 631 -33.34 -9.35 15.15
N LEU A 632 -32.71 -8.27 15.61
CA LEU A 632 -32.34 -8.15 17.03
C LEU A 632 -33.55 -7.98 17.93
N ASP A 633 -34.58 -7.26 17.49
CA ASP A 633 -35.82 -7.10 18.24
C ASP A 633 -36.57 -8.42 18.39
N GLU A 634 -36.65 -9.23 17.35
CA GLU A 634 -37.28 -10.54 17.37
C GLU A 634 -36.57 -11.52 18.32
N ASN A 635 -35.26 -11.46 18.44
CA ASN A 635 -34.50 -12.40 19.27
C ASN A 635 -34.27 -11.89 20.70
N PHE A 636 -34.18 -10.58 20.92
CA PHE A 636 -33.79 -10.00 22.21
C PHE A 636 -34.75 -8.95 22.77
N GLY A 637 -35.86 -8.65 22.09
CA GLY A 637 -36.78 -7.59 22.47
C GLY A 637 -37.41 -7.74 23.85
N GLU A 638 -37.42 -8.95 24.43
CA GLU A 638 -38.00 -9.25 25.76
C GLU A 638 -36.99 -9.02 26.92
N TYR A 639 -35.69 -8.97 26.66
CA TYR A 639 -34.64 -8.94 27.69
C TYR A 639 -34.17 -7.51 27.99
N ASN A 640 -33.77 -7.24 29.21
CA ASN A 640 -33.22 -5.94 29.62
C ASN A 640 -31.73 -5.85 29.37
N MET A 641 -31.36 -5.51 28.14
CA MET A 641 -29.96 -5.43 27.68
C MET A 641 -29.75 -4.34 26.63
N TRP A 642 -28.51 -3.97 26.39
CA TRP A 642 -28.12 -3.09 25.26
C TRP A 642 -28.02 -3.87 23.96
N LEU A 643 -28.62 -3.33 22.92
CA LEU A 643 -28.53 -3.87 21.55
C LEU A 643 -27.81 -2.91 20.64
N ALA A 644 -26.90 -3.42 19.82
CA ALA A 644 -26.18 -2.68 18.78
C ALA A 644 -26.35 -3.40 17.44
N ALA A 645 -27.15 -2.81 16.55
CA ALA A 645 -27.43 -3.29 15.21
C ALA A 645 -26.54 -2.60 14.16
N GLU A 646 -26.37 -3.23 12.99
CA GLU A 646 -25.54 -2.75 11.88
C GLU A 646 -24.19 -2.19 12.34
N HIS A 647 -23.44 -3.05 13.06
CA HIS A 647 -22.10 -2.73 13.62
C HIS A 647 -22.06 -1.52 14.57
N GLY A 648 -23.21 -1.15 15.17
CA GLY A 648 -23.30 -0.06 16.10
C GLY A 648 -23.83 1.24 15.52
N MET A 649 -24.33 1.24 14.29
CA MET A 649 -25.05 2.39 13.74
C MET A 649 -26.35 2.67 14.46
N PHE A 650 -26.98 1.63 14.96
CA PHE A 650 -28.19 1.74 15.76
C PHE A 650 -27.98 1.12 17.13
N LEU A 651 -28.28 1.89 18.15
CA LEU A 651 -28.16 1.47 19.56
C LEU A 651 -29.50 1.57 20.25
N ARG A 652 -29.79 0.62 21.12
CA ARG A 652 -31.00 0.62 21.94
C ARG A 652 -30.78 -0.05 23.30
N LEU A 653 -31.23 0.59 24.36
CA LEU A 653 -31.54 -0.12 25.61
C LEU A 653 -32.91 -0.73 25.44
N THR A 654 -33.06 -2.02 25.73
CA THR A 654 -34.34 -2.74 25.56
C THR A 654 -35.50 -2.02 26.24
N LYS A 655 -36.61 -1.90 25.56
CA LYS A 655 -37.83 -1.11 25.94
C LYS A 655 -37.70 0.40 25.70
N GLY A 656 -36.60 0.89 25.15
CA GLY A 656 -36.43 2.25 24.66
C GLY A 656 -36.55 2.33 23.13
N ASP A 657 -36.44 3.52 22.58
CA ASP A 657 -36.37 3.74 21.12
C ASP A 657 -34.97 3.50 20.59
N TRP A 658 -34.88 3.10 19.32
CA TRP A 658 -33.60 2.97 18.64
C TRP A 658 -32.96 4.36 18.40
N MET A 659 -31.76 4.54 18.89
CA MET A 659 -30.92 5.71 18.67
C MET A 659 -30.00 5.46 17.48
N THR A 660 -29.90 6.40 16.56
CA THR A 660 -28.91 6.35 15.48
C THR A 660 -27.62 7.03 15.92
N THR A 661 -26.50 6.42 15.51
CA THR A 661 -25.18 7.03 15.66
C THR A 661 -24.73 7.73 14.37
N MET A 662 -25.62 7.74 13.34
CA MET A 662 -25.32 8.35 12.06
C MET A 662 -25.04 9.85 12.18
N PRO A 663 -23.96 10.35 11.55
CA PRO A 663 -23.80 11.77 11.32
C PRO A 663 -24.95 12.29 10.43
N GLU A 664 -25.46 13.49 10.71
CA GLU A 664 -26.56 14.10 9.95
C GLU A 664 -26.28 14.26 8.43
N ASN A 665 -25.00 14.21 8.02
CA ASN A 665 -24.51 14.39 6.65
C ASN A 665 -23.96 13.10 6.03
N LEU A 666 -24.48 11.93 6.38
CA LEU A 666 -24.02 10.70 5.72
C LEU A 666 -24.57 10.63 4.29
N HIS A 667 -23.71 10.86 3.31
CA HIS A 667 -24.07 10.71 1.88
C HIS A 667 -24.16 9.22 1.53
N MET A 668 -25.34 8.78 1.13
CA MET A 668 -25.64 7.40 0.72
C MET A 668 -25.64 7.21 -0.81
N ASP A 669 -25.16 8.19 -1.57
CA ASP A 669 -25.14 8.19 -3.06
C ASP A 669 -24.31 7.04 -3.65
N TRP A 670 -23.45 6.43 -2.84
CA TRP A 670 -22.64 5.28 -3.22
C TRP A 670 -23.41 3.96 -3.29
N VAL A 671 -24.57 3.87 -2.62
CA VAL A 671 -25.34 2.62 -2.45
C VAL A 671 -25.77 2.07 -3.80
N ASP A 672 -26.32 2.90 -4.66
CA ASP A 672 -26.78 2.46 -5.99
C ASP A 672 -25.63 1.98 -6.87
N SER A 673 -24.48 2.64 -6.81
CA SER A 673 -23.30 2.25 -7.55
C SER A 673 -22.73 0.91 -7.08
N VAL A 674 -22.68 0.68 -5.78
CA VAL A 674 -22.21 -0.59 -5.19
C VAL A 674 -23.24 -1.70 -5.44
N LYS A 675 -24.53 -1.39 -5.36
CA LYS A 675 -25.62 -2.33 -5.63
C LYS A 675 -25.50 -2.93 -7.02
N HIS A 676 -25.27 -2.13 -8.05
CA HIS A 676 -25.07 -2.61 -9.43
C HIS A 676 -23.88 -3.57 -9.54
N VAL A 677 -22.80 -3.32 -8.79
CA VAL A 677 -21.67 -4.25 -8.76
C VAL A 677 -22.08 -5.57 -8.10
N PHE A 678 -22.80 -5.52 -6.97
CA PHE A 678 -23.26 -6.70 -6.28
C PHE A 678 -24.27 -7.52 -7.11
N GLU A 679 -25.18 -6.87 -7.84
CA GLU A 679 -26.09 -7.48 -8.79
C GLU A 679 -25.32 -8.24 -9.86
N TYR A 680 -24.35 -7.59 -10.51
CA TYR A 680 -23.51 -8.20 -11.53
C TYR A 680 -22.80 -9.46 -11.04
N PHE A 681 -22.20 -9.43 -9.84
CA PHE A 681 -21.51 -10.60 -9.29
C PHE A 681 -22.48 -11.67 -8.76
N THR A 682 -23.67 -11.30 -8.34
CA THR A 682 -24.71 -12.24 -7.93
C THR A 682 -25.21 -13.06 -9.10
N GLU A 683 -25.48 -12.43 -10.24
CA GLU A 683 -25.87 -13.12 -11.48
C GLU A 683 -24.81 -14.11 -11.96
N ARG A 684 -23.53 -13.79 -11.81
CA ARG A 684 -22.41 -14.63 -12.23
C ARG A 684 -22.05 -15.74 -11.26
N THR A 685 -22.49 -15.65 -10.01
CA THR A 685 -22.13 -16.60 -8.95
C THR A 685 -23.38 -17.35 -8.50
N PRO A 686 -23.64 -18.56 -9.04
CA PRO A 686 -24.80 -19.33 -8.65
C PRO A 686 -24.87 -19.56 -7.14
N ARG A 687 -26.03 -19.34 -6.55
CA ARG A 687 -26.35 -19.47 -5.12
C ARG A 687 -25.68 -18.41 -4.23
N SER A 688 -25.20 -17.32 -4.80
CA SER A 688 -24.87 -16.11 -4.04
C SER A 688 -26.11 -15.21 -3.96
N HIS A 689 -26.12 -14.33 -2.97
CA HIS A 689 -27.14 -13.30 -2.80
C HIS A 689 -26.51 -12.09 -2.14
N PHE A 690 -27.16 -10.94 -2.23
CA PHE A 690 -26.78 -9.78 -1.46
C PHE A 690 -27.95 -9.27 -0.62
N GLU A 691 -27.60 -8.65 0.50
CA GLU A 691 -28.52 -8.06 1.46
C GLU A 691 -28.29 -6.55 1.46
N LEU A 692 -29.37 -5.79 1.26
CA LEU A 692 -29.39 -4.35 1.41
C LEU A 692 -29.82 -4.05 2.86
N ARG A 693 -28.97 -3.38 3.62
CA ARG A 693 -29.26 -2.87 4.96
C ARG A 693 -29.36 -1.34 4.92
N GLU A 694 -29.74 -0.71 6.02
CA GLU A 694 -29.90 0.74 6.02
C GLU A 694 -28.59 1.49 5.78
N THR A 695 -27.46 0.95 6.27
CA THR A 695 -26.15 1.64 6.25
C THR A 695 -25.04 0.82 5.62
N SER A 696 -25.35 -0.40 5.18
CA SER A 696 -24.37 -1.29 4.56
C SER A 696 -25.00 -2.19 3.52
N LEU A 697 -24.16 -2.68 2.59
CA LEU A 697 -24.50 -3.74 1.65
C LEU A 697 -23.61 -4.95 1.93
N SER A 698 -24.20 -6.14 1.98
CA SER A 698 -23.46 -7.38 2.19
C SER A 698 -23.73 -8.37 1.07
N TRP A 699 -22.70 -8.74 0.30
CA TRP A 699 -22.78 -9.81 -0.67
C TRP A 699 -22.29 -11.12 -0.06
N ASN A 700 -23.08 -12.20 -0.19
CA ASN A 700 -22.87 -13.46 0.49
C ASN A 700 -22.81 -14.62 -0.51
N TYR A 701 -21.72 -15.40 -0.47
CA TYR A 701 -21.52 -16.58 -1.31
C TYR A 701 -21.41 -17.87 -0.49
N LYS A 702 -22.04 -17.91 0.67
CA LYS A 702 -21.99 -19.03 1.61
C LYS A 702 -22.47 -20.34 0.99
N TYR A 703 -23.46 -20.29 0.08
CA TYR A 703 -24.06 -21.43 -0.59
C TYR A 703 -23.50 -21.70 -1.99
N ALA A 704 -22.64 -20.84 -2.49
CA ALA A 704 -21.94 -21.01 -3.76
C ALA A 704 -20.78 -22.02 -3.61
N ASP A 705 -20.22 -22.45 -4.75
CA ASP A 705 -18.95 -23.16 -4.73
C ASP A 705 -17.89 -22.32 -4.04
N VAL A 706 -17.13 -22.92 -3.13
CA VAL A 706 -16.25 -22.18 -2.21
C VAL A 706 -15.10 -21.51 -2.98
N GLU A 707 -14.50 -22.22 -3.92
CA GLU A 707 -13.36 -21.67 -4.68
C GLU A 707 -13.82 -20.63 -5.69
N PHE A 708 -14.91 -20.93 -6.40
CA PHE A 708 -15.49 -19.99 -7.35
C PHE A 708 -16.00 -18.73 -6.65
N GLY A 709 -16.71 -18.87 -5.53
CA GLY A 709 -17.18 -17.75 -4.73
C GLY A 709 -16.04 -16.87 -4.20
N ARG A 710 -14.92 -17.46 -3.75
CA ARG A 710 -13.72 -16.71 -3.35
C ARG A 710 -13.11 -15.95 -4.52
N LEU A 711 -13.06 -16.56 -5.71
CA LEU A 711 -12.55 -15.89 -6.90
C LEU A 711 -13.42 -14.69 -7.26
N GLN A 712 -14.75 -14.88 -7.27
CA GLN A 712 -15.71 -13.80 -7.55
C GLN A 712 -15.66 -12.69 -6.49
N ALA A 713 -15.52 -13.04 -5.21
CA ALA A 713 -15.34 -12.04 -4.14
C ALA A 713 -14.09 -11.18 -4.36
N ARG A 714 -12.98 -11.80 -4.79
CA ARG A 714 -11.74 -11.08 -5.11
C ARG A 714 -11.90 -10.14 -6.30
N ASP A 715 -12.52 -10.63 -7.36
CA ASP A 715 -12.78 -9.81 -8.56
C ASP A 715 -13.74 -8.66 -8.24
N MET A 716 -14.75 -8.91 -7.40
CA MET A 716 -15.65 -7.88 -6.88
C MET A 716 -14.90 -6.81 -6.08
N LEU A 717 -14.05 -7.22 -5.15
CA LEU A 717 -13.23 -6.28 -4.37
C LEU A 717 -12.41 -5.38 -5.27
N GLN A 718 -11.77 -5.93 -6.29
CA GLN A 718 -11.02 -5.15 -7.27
C GLN A 718 -11.93 -4.15 -8.00
N HIS A 719 -13.09 -4.60 -8.45
CA HIS A 719 -14.05 -3.75 -9.17
C HIS A 719 -14.55 -2.59 -8.31
N LEU A 720 -14.82 -2.86 -7.03
CA LEU A 720 -15.19 -1.83 -6.05
C LEU A 720 -14.08 -0.80 -5.85
N TRP A 721 -12.83 -1.25 -5.65
CA TRP A 721 -11.69 -0.36 -5.38
C TRP A 721 -11.28 0.52 -6.58
N THR A 722 -11.43 0.03 -7.80
CA THR A 722 -11.08 0.78 -9.01
C THR A 722 -12.23 1.61 -9.57
N GLY A 723 -13.45 1.37 -9.11
CA GLY A 723 -14.68 1.97 -9.61
C GLY A 723 -15.43 2.80 -8.57
N PRO A 724 -16.64 2.34 -8.15
CA PRO A 724 -17.62 3.18 -7.44
C PRO A 724 -17.13 3.78 -6.12
N ILE A 725 -16.23 3.10 -5.41
CA ILE A 725 -15.80 3.52 -4.08
C ILE A 725 -14.41 4.19 -4.06
N SER A 726 -13.77 4.36 -5.21
CA SER A 726 -12.44 4.99 -5.28
C SER A 726 -12.38 6.38 -4.66
N ASN A 727 -13.49 7.10 -4.64
CA ASN A 727 -13.62 8.46 -4.12
C ASN A 727 -14.56 8.58 -2.90
N ALA A 728 -15.13 7.48 -2.43
CA ALA A 728 -16.06 7.48 -1.31
C ALA A 728 -15.36 7.06 0.00
N SER A 729 -15.76 7.66 1.12
CA SER A 729 -15.27 7.28 2.45
C SER A 729 -15.99 6.00 2.91
N LEU A 730 -15.59 4.85 2.35
CA LEU A 730 -16.20 3.56 2.60
C LEU A 730 -15.19 2.52 3.05
N ASP A 731 -15.63 1.64 3.93
CA ASP A 731 -14.92 0.44 4.34
C ASP A 731 -15.45 -0.76 3.59
N VAL A 732 -14.55 -1.54 2.99
CA VAL A 732 -14.88 -2.83 2.40
C VAL A 732 -14.27 -3.92 3.26
N ILE A 733 -15.13 -4.80 3.77
CA ILE A 733 -14.76 -5.86 4.69
C ILE A 733 -15.01 -7.19 4.01
N GLN A 734 -13.97 -8.01 3.93
CA GLN A 734 -14.12 -9.39 3.51
C GLN A 734 -14.33 -10.28 4.72
N GLY A 735 -15.50 -10.91 4.80
CA GLY A 735 -15.80 -11.98 5.73
C GLY A 735 -15.30 -13.34 5.23
N ALA A 736 -15.57 -14.41 5.96
CA ALA A 736 -15.21 -15.78 5.57
C ALA A 736 -15.82 -16.19 4.23
N ARG A 737 -17.06 -15.79 3.95
CA ARG A 737 -17.80 -16.07 2.70
C ARG A 737 -18.74 -14.92 2.34
N SER A 738 -18.33 -13.69 2.61
CA SER A 738 -19.08 -12.48 2.31
C SER A 738 -18.16 -11.30 2.02
N VAL A 739 -18.68 -10.32 1.29
CA VAL A 739 -18.08 -9.01 1.08
C VAL A 739 -19.08 -7.97 1.55
N GLU A 740 -18.69 -7.10 2.46
CA GLU A 740 -19.53 -6.06 3.02
C GLU A 740 -18.95 -4.67 2.74
N VAL A 741 -19.78 -3.74 2.31
CA VAL A 741 -19.43 -2.33 2.10
C VAL A 741 -20.23 -1.48 3.07
N ARG A 742 -19.54 -0.65 3.85
CA ARG A 742 -20.15 0.24 4.86
C ARG A 742 -19.41 1.57 4.96
N ALA A 743 -20.02 2.58 5.57
CA ALA A 743 -19.38 3.86 5.80
C ALA A 743 -18.18 3.76 6.75
N VAL A 744 -17.15 4.57 6.51
CA VAL A 744 -15.96 4.64 7.37
C VAL A 744 -16.31 5.13 8.77
N GLY A 745 -15.73 4.48 9.78
CA GLY A 745 -15.93 4.85 11.19
C GLY A 745 -17.04 4.07 11.89
N VAL A 746 -17.79 3.22 11.16
CA VAL A 746 -18.79 2.33 11.74
C VAL A 746 -18.10 1.05 12.20
N THR A 747 -17.79 0.97 13.51
CA THR A 747 -17.14 -0.19 14.10
C THR A 747 -17.83 -0.61 15.39
N LYS A 748 -17.76 -1.88 15.72
CA LYS A 748 -18.30 -2.39 17.00
C LYS A 748 -17.60 -1.78 18.21
N GLY A 749 -16.34 -1.39 18.09
CA GLY A 749 -15.62 -0.66 19.14
C GLY A 749 -16.21 0.74 19.40
N ALA A 750 -16.55 1.49 18.35
CA ALA A 750 -17.22 2.79 18.49
C ALA A 750 -18.61 2.66 19.14
N ALA A 751 -19.34 1.56 18.87
CA ALA A 751 -20.60 1.27 19.50
C ALA A 751 -20.45 1.08 21.02
N ILE A 752 -19.44 0.33 21.45
CA ILE A 752 -19.19 0.13 22.90
C ILE A 752 -18.82 1.44 23.57
N ASP A 753 -17.95 2.22 22.96
CA ASP A 753 -17.55 3.54 23.48
C ASP A 753 -18.78 4.41 23.76
N ARG A 754 -19.73 4.43 22.82
CA ARG A 754 -20.97 5.20 22.97
C ARG A 754 -21.92 4.60 24.00
N ILE A 755 -22.11 3.29 24.02
CA ILE A 755 -22.96 2.62 25.03
C ILE A 755 -22.40 2.84 26.43
N LEU A 756 -21.10 2.75 26.63
CA LEU A 756 -20.46 3.06 27.91
C LEU A 756 -20.68 4.50 28.32
N GLY A 757 -20.57 5.45 27.36
CA GLY A 757 -20.89 6.86 27.58
C GLY A 757 -22.34 7.04 28.08
N GLU A 758 -23.31 6.40 27.42
CA GLU A 758 -24.73 6.46 27.84
C GLU A 758 -24.96 5.81 29.19
N ILE A 759 -24.33 4.68 29.52
CA ILE A 759 -24.41 4.03 30.83
C ILE A 759 -23.87 4.95 31.93
N VAL A 760 -22.76 5.62 31.68
CA VAL A 760 -22.15 6.54 32.65
C VAL A 760 -23.04 7.78 32.92
N HIS A 761 -23.56 8.39 31.84
CA HIS A 761 -24.35 9.63 31.96
C HIS A 761 -25.77 9.39 32.50
N ASN A 762 -26.44 8.30 32.10
CA ASN A 762 -27.86 8.09 32.44
C ASN A 762 -28.13 7.33 33.75
N LYS A 763 -27.19 6.52 34.23
CA LYS A 763 -27.40 5.67 35.41
C LYS A 763 -26.68 6.12 36.67
N GLY A 764 -25.88 7.17 36.64
CA GLY A 764 -25.17 7.63 37.84
C GLY A 764 -24.42 6.48 38.51
N MET A 765 -23.53 5.80 37.79
CA MET A 765 -22.82 4.62 38.29
C MET A 765 -22.15 4.94 39.61
N LYS A 766 -22.55 4.24 40.64
CA LYS A 766 -21.98 4.40 42.01
C LYS A 766 -20.70 3.63 42.20
N THR A 767 -20.44 2.62 41.36
CA THR A 767 -19.27 1.74 41.43
C THR A 767 -18.69 1.52 40.03
N PRO A 768 -17.37 1.49 39.87
CA PRO A 768 -16.76 1.18 38.57
C PRO A 768 -17.07 -0.24 38.10
N ILE A 769 -17.01 -0.47 36.79
CA ILE A 769 -17.05 -1.83 36.22
C ILE A 769 -15.75 -2.53 36.59
N ASP A 770 -15.86 -3.64 37.31
CA ASP A 770 -14.73 -4.41 37.85
C ASP A 770 -14.54 -5.79 37.18
N TYR A 771 -15.44 -6.16 36.25
CA TYR A 771 -15.31 -7.37 35.43
C TYR A 771 -15.83 -7.14 34.00
N VAL A 772 -15.07 -7.58 32.98
CA VAL A 772 -15.50 -7.54 31.59
C VAL A 772 -15.24 -8.88 30.92
N LEU A 773 -16.31 -9.44 30.31
CA LEU A 773 -16.22 -10.63 29.45
C LEU A 773 -16.73 -10.28 28.06
N CYS A 774 -15.83 -10.33 27.06
CA CYS A 774 -16.12 -10.06 25.66
C CYS A 774 -16.03 -11.35 24.85
N ILE A 775 -17.13 -11.85 24.31
CA ILE A 775 -17.18 -13.09 23.52
C ILE A 775 -17.78 -12.81 22.15
N GLY A 776 -17.11 -13.25 21.06
CA GLY A 776 -17.69 -13.09 19.75
C GLY A 776 -16.89 -13.75 18.63
N HIS A 777 -17.52 -13.79 17.45
CA HIS A 777 -16.89 -14.10 16.19
C HIS A 777 -16.69 -12.81 15.42
N PHE A 778 -15.78 -11.94 15.92
CA PHE A 778 -15.48 -10.66 15.28
C PHE A 778 -14.39 -10.82 14.23
N LEU A 779 -14.51 -10.09 13.11
CA LEU A 779 -13.64 -10.23 11.94
C LEU A 779 -13.02 -8.88 11.56
N ALA A 780 -11.82 -8.91 11.01
CA ALA A 780 -11.10 -7.74 10.50
C ALA A 780 -11.04 -6.59 11.53
N LYS A 781 -11.49 -5.38 11.18
CA LYS A 781 -11.50 -4.22 12.07
C LYS A 781 -12.34 -4.38 13.33
N ASP A 782 -13.34 -5.26 13.32
CA ASP A 782 -14.16 -5.52 14.50
C ASP A 782 -13.41 -6.31 15.58
N GLU A 783 -12.24 -6.90 15.28
CA GLU A 783 -11.36 -7.51 16.30
C GLU A 783 -10.75 -6.50 17.28
N ASP A 784 -10.72 -5.22 16.95
CA ASP A 784 -10.27 -4.15 17.85
C ASP A 784 -11.02 -4.14 19.17
N ILE A 785 -12.22 -4.71 19.19
CA ILE A 785 -13.03 -4.87 20.42
C ILE A 785 -12.33 -5.74 21.47
N TYR A 786 -11.56 -6.74 21.05
CA TYR A 786 -10.83 -7.62 21.96
C TYR A 786 -9.69 -6.94 22.71
N THR A 787 -9.19 -5.84 22.17
CA THR A 787 -8.11 -5.05 22.78
C THR A 787 -8.61 -3.72 23.38
N PHE A 788 -9.91 -3.45 23.24
CA PHE A 788 -10.50 -2.17 23.64
C PHE A 788 -10.27 -1.82 25.13
N PHE A 789 -10.29 -2.83 26.00
CA PHE A 789 -10.10 -2.69 27.45
C PHE A 789 -8.64 -2.97 27.88
N GLU A 790 -7.74 -3.21 26.96
CA GLU A 790 -6.32 -3.42 27.27
C GLU A 790 -5.58 -2.08 27.42
N PRO A 791 -4.63 -1.99 28.34
CA PRO A 791 -3.77 -0.81 28.42
C PRO A 791 -2.93 -0.70 27.13
N GLU A 792 -2.84 0.49 26.54
CA GLU A 792 -1.98 0.75 25.40
C GLU A 792 -0.54 0.32 25.71
N LEU A 793 -0.02 -0.66 24.98
CA LEU A 793 1.38 -1.02 24.98
C LEU A 793 2.16 0.17 24.39
N ARG A 794 2.82 0.94 25.25
CA ARG A 794 3.79 1.94 24.77
C ARG A 794 4.91 1.18 24.07
N PRO A 795 5.32 1.55 22.83
CA PRO A 795 6.55 1.05 22.25
C PRO A 795 7.68 1.43 23.21
N GLU A 796 8.44 0.45 23.70
CA GLU A 796 9.64 0.73 24.49
C GLU A 796 10.57 1.60 23.64
N PRO A 797 11.02 2.76 24.13
CA PRO A 797 12.00 3.54 23.40
C PRO A 797 13.28 2.71 23.30
N ALA A 798 13.79 2.54 22.08
CA ALA A 798 14.99 1.75 21.75
C ALA A 798 16.27 2.11 22.57
N ALA A 799 16.20 3.12 23.43
CA ALA A 799 17.27 3.55 24.33
C ALA A 799 17.41 2.71 25.61
N VAL A 800 16.38 1.95 26.02
CA VAL A 800 16.44 1.14 27.26
C VAL A 800 17.05 -0.24 26.99
N ALA A 801 16.96 -0.75 25.76
CA ALA A 801 17.59 -2.02 25.38
C ALA A 801 19.12 -1.99 25.37
N ARG A 802 19.75 -0.81 25.23
CA ARG A 802 21.23 -0.67 25.29
C ARG A 802 21.82 -0.58 26.70
N ALA A 803 21.02 -0.35 27.72
CA ALA A 803 21.50 -0.29 29.10
C ALA A 803 21.64 -1.66 29.77
N ASN A 804 21.03 -2.71 29.20
CA ASN A 804 21.04 -4.06 29.78
C ASN A 804 22.03 -5.04 29.14
N MET A 805 22.86 -4.59 28.19
CA MET A 805 23.93 -5.41 27.58
C MET A 805 25.32 -4.89 27.89
N VAL A 806 25.63 -4.66 29.17
CA VAL A 806 27.01 -4.58 29.62
C VAL A 806 27.28 -5.77 30.53
N SER A 807 27.98 -6.73 29.99
CA SER A 807 28.44 -7.93 30.70
C SER A 807 29.39 -7.59 31.83
N PRO A 808 29.35 -8.31 32.94
CA PRO A 808 30.26 -8.04 34.08
C PRO A 808 31.63 -8.67 33.85
N ILE A 809 32.67 -7.86 33.87
CA ILE A 809 34.06 -8.34 34.09
C ILE A 809 34.36 -8.35 35.57
N LYS A 810 34.96 -9.47 35.97
CA LYS A 810 35.30 -9.93 37.29
C LYS A 810 36.10 -8.99 38.20
N SER A 811 35.63 -8.87 39.45
CA SER A 811 36.22 -8.97 40.82
C SER A 811 37.55 -8.29 41.15
N PRO A 812 38.00 -8.11 42.46
CA PRO A 812 37.44 -8.59 43.71
C PRO A 812 37.49 -7.61 44.91
N LYS A 813 36.70 -7.96 45.94
CA LYS A 813 36.90 -7.77 47.40
C LYS A 813 37.15 -6.36 48.01
N SER A 814 36.25 -5.90 48.85
CA SER A 814 36.51 -5.73 50.28
C SER A 814 35.28 -5.26 51.08
N LYS A 815 35.28 -5.58 52.30
CA LYS A 815 34.37 -5.69 53.42
C LYS A 815 33.74 -4.39 53.94
N LEU A 816 32.62 -4.62 54.66
CA LEU A 816 32.01 -3.92 55.82
C LEU A 816 31.26 -2.60 55.56
N SER A 817 30.01 -2.45 55.90
CA SER A 817 29.37 -2.43 57.23
C SER A 817 27.88 -2.08 57.11
N SER A 818 27.11 -2.76 57.91
CA SER A 818 25.79 -2.48 58.51
C SER A 818 25.04 -1.18 58.21
N GLY A 819 23.77 -1.33 57.75
CA GLY A 819 22.79 -0.25 57.80
C GLY A 819 21.40 -0.77 57.45
N LYS A 820 20.59 -1.06 58.47
CA LYS A 820 19.17 -1.45 58.35
C LYS A 820 18.37 -0.32 57.74
N SER A 821 17.65 -0.53 56.65
CA SER A 821 16.43 0.21 56.36
C SER A 821 15.46 -0.61 55.50
N ARG A 822 14.21 -0.49 55.88
CA ARG A 822 13.03 -1.23 55.45
C ARG A 822 12.80 -1.19 53.92
N PRO A 823 12.10 -2.21 53.37
CA PRO A 823 11.72 -2.18 51.96
C PRO A 823 10.60 -1.17 51.74
N ARG A 824 10.83 -0.20 50.86
CA ARG A 824 9.79 0.67 50.31
C ARG A 824 9.07 -0.08 49.18
N ALA A 825 7.77 -0.18 49.32
CA ALA A 825 6.86 -0.66 48.30
C ALA A 825 7.02 0.16 47.01
N SER A 826 7.11 -0.52 45.89
CA SER A 826 7.03 0.14 44.57
C SER A 826 5.70 0.84 44.40
N PRO A 827 5.66 2.05 43.87
CA PRO A 827 4.38 2.72 43.60
C PRO A 827 3.68 2.05 42.43
N ASN A 828 2.44 1.65 42.69
CA ASN A 828 1.46 1.28 41.68
C ASN A 828 1.42 2.37 40.58
N LYS A 829 1.58 1.99 39.34
CA LYS A 829 1.32 2.86 38.21
C LYS A 829 -0.16 3.24 38.20
N PRO A 830 -0.50 4.51 38.15
CA PRO A 830 -1.90 4.93 38.11
C PRO A 830 -2.56 4.47 36.81
N HIS A 831 -3.64 3.75 36.90
CA HIS A 831 -4.57 3.54 35.81
C HIS A 831 -4.98 4.89 35.22
N ARG A 832 -4.90 5.07 33.91
CA ARG A 832 -5.41 6.28 33.25
C ARG A 832 -6.93 6.33 33.43
N PRO A 833 -7.47 7.39 33.97
CA PRO A 833 -8.94 7.49 34.11
C PRO A 833 -9.58 7.65 32.73
N LEU A 834 -10.79 7.12 32.60
CA LEU A 834 -11.68 7.24 31.44
C LEU A 834 -12.07 8.71 31.06
N LEU A 835 -11.53 9.70 31.76
CA LEU A 835 -11.63 11.13 31.38
C LEU A 835 -11.24 11.40 29.92
N THR A 836 -10.50 10.51 29.27
CA THR A 836 -10.24 10.56 27.82
C THR A 836 -11.46 10.20 26.99
N LEU A 837 -12.37 9.35 27.49
CA LEU A 837 -13.62 9.03 26.81
C LEU A 837 -14.59 10.23 26.82
N GLU A 838 -14.76 10.89 27.98
CA GLU A 838 -15.63 12.06 28.10
C GLU A 838 -15.18 13.23 27.20
N LYS A 839 -13.86 13.44 27.05
CA LYS A 839 -13.32 14.42 26.10
C LYS A 839 -13.52 14.06 24.63
N ARG A 840 -13.60 12.75 24.29
CA ARG A 840 -13.89 12.31 22.92
C ARG A 840 -15.35 12.50 22.55
N ILE A 841 -16.26 12.29 23.51
CA ILE A 841 -17.72 12.40 23.30
C ILE A 841 -18.15 13.88 23.23
N SER A 842 -17.54 14.77 23.99
CA SER A 842 -17.89 16.19 24.01
C SER A 842 -17.39 16.99 22.79
N ASN A 843 -16.42 16.48 22.03
CA ASN A 843 -15.91 17.15 20.82
C ASN A 843 -16.69 16.82 19.54
N HIS A 844 -17.71 15.94 19.59
CA HIS A 844 -18.52 15.61 18.41
C HIS A 844 -19.90 16.30 18.41
N GLY A 845 -20.16 17.21 19.33
CA GLY A 845 -21.41 17.96 19.42
C GLY A 845 -21.21 19.45 19.67
N ASN A 846 -20.75 20.20 18.70
CA ASN A 846 -20.92 21.65 18.74
C ASN A 846 -21.04 22.24 17.33
N GLY A 847 -22.27 22.49 16.99
CA GLY A 847 -22.69 23.43 15.98
C GLY A 847 -24.05 23.99 16.40
N THR A 848 -24.08 25.02 17.19
CA THR A 848 -24.92 26.21 17.05
C THR A 848 -24.91 27.07 18.34
N SER A 849 -24.63 28.32 18.12
CA SER A 849 -24.68 29.41 19.06
C SER A 849 -26.01 29.57 19.75
N GLN A 850 -26.00 29.69 21.09
CA GLN A 850 -26.74 30.68 21.86
C GLN A 850 -26.25 30.66 23.31
N GLN A 851 -25.80 31.83 23.81
CA GLN A 851 -25.66 32.10 25.25
C GLN A 851 -27.04 32.02 25.91
N PRO A 852 -27.19 31.56 27.14
CA PRO A 852 -26.99 32.42 28.30
C PRO A 852 -26.63 31.74 29.65
N ASN A 853 -26.21 32.60 30.55
CA ASN A 853 -26.36 32.63 32.01
C ASN A 853 -25.49 31.72 32.89
N ARG A 854 -24.69 32.43 33.66
CA ARG A 854 -24.12 32.11 34.98
C ARG A 854 -24.95 31.10 35.77
N PHE A 855 -24.32 30.01 36.17
CA PHE A 855 -24.59 29.35 37.44
C PHE A 855 -23.27 28.97 38.13
N ASP A 856 -23.37 29.04 39.48
CA ASP A 856 -22.29 29.03 40.43
C ASP A 856 -21.36 27.83 40.42
N SER A 857 -20.14 28.14 40.86
CA SER A 857 -19.11 27.17 41.27
C SER A 857 -19.63 26.13 42.27
N MET A 858 -19.83 24.91 41.83
CA MET A 858 -19.81 23.72 42.68
C MET A 858 -18.52 22.93 42.42
N SER A 859 -17.84 22.71 43.54
CA SER A 859 -16.61 21.92 43.65
C SER A 859 -16.67 20.62 42.86
N VAL A 860 -15.78 20.49 41.89
CA VAL A 860 -15.54 19.25 41.18
C VAL A 860 -14.91 18.25 42.16
N HIS A 861 -15.68 17.25 42.57
CA HIS A 861 -15.12 16.07 43.22
C HIS A 861 -14.25 15.31 42.21
N GLU A 862 -13.04 14.97 42.63
CA GLU A 862 -12.08 14.14 41.89
C GLU A 862 -12.78 12.89 41.32
N GLY A 863 -12.70 12.73 40.00
CA GLY A 863 -13.48 11.74 39.25
C GLY A 863 -13.20 10.31 39.66
N SER A 864 -14.25 9.60 40.02
CA SER A 864 -14.24 8.16 40.13
C SER A 864 -14.00 7.53 38.77
N SER A 865 -13.01 6.62 38.70
CA SER A 865 -12.72 5.80 37.50
C SER A 865 -13.97 4.97 37.11
N VAL A 866 -14.36 4.98 35.85
CA VAL A 866 -15.51 4.20 35.33
C VAL A 866 -15.16 2.70 35.23
N LEU A 867 -13.88 2.37 35.08
CA LEU A 867 -13.36 1.01 35.03
C LEU A 867 -12.31 0.80 36.11
N ASP A 868 -12.45 -0.23 36.90
CA ASP A 868 -11.44 -0.72 37.87
C ASP A 868 -11.13 -2.18 37.56
N LEU A 869 -10.58 -2.43 36.36
CA LEU A 869 -10.12 -3.75 35.94
C LEU A 869 -8.75 -4.03 36.58
N ARG A 870 -8.73 -4.64 37.74
CA ARG A 870 -7.49 -5.10 38.39
C ARG A 870 -6.95 -6.28 37.59
N GLY A 871 -5.95 -6.01 36.74
CA GLY A 871 -5.05 -6.95 36.04
C GLY A 871 -5.66 -8.16 35.31
N ASP A 872 -6.51 -8.96 35.98
CA ASP A 872 -6.95 -10.27 35.52
C ASP A 872 -8.48 -10.40 35.37
N ASN A 873 -9.25 -9.34 35.51
CA ASN A 873 -10.70 -9.36 35.40
C ASN A 873 -11.26 -8.99 34.01
N TYR A 874 -10.41 -9.01 33.03
CA TYR A 874 -10.79 -8.82 31.63
C TYR A 874 -10.54 -10.08 30.81
N PHE A 875 -11.61 -10.64 30.24
CA PHE A 875 -11.57 -11.83 29.40
C PHE A 875 -12.11 -11.48 28.01
N SER A 876 -11.29 -11.59 26.99
CA SER A 876 -11.70 -11.50 25.59
C SER A 876 -11.56 -12.86 24.93
N CYS A 877 -12.65 -13.36 24.29
CA CYS A 877 -12.74 -14.71 23.76
C CYS A 877 -13.21 -14.69 22.30
N ALA A 878 -12.39 -15.23 21.40
CA ALA A 878 -12.79 -15.48 20.03
C ALA A 878 -13.41 -16.86 19.87
N VAL A 879 -14.51 -16.95 19.13
CA VAL A 879 -15.29 -18.18 18.96
C VAL A 879 -15.00 -18.81 17.59
N GLY A 880 -14.68 -20.13 17.56
CA GLY A 880 -14.56 -20.90 16.33
C GLY A 880 -13.38 -20.52 15.43
N ARG A 881 -12.34 -19.90 15.98
CA ARG A 881 -11.14 -19.44 15.25
C ARG A 881 -9.87 -20.04 15.84
N LYS A 882 -8.86 -20.22 15.00
CA LYS A 882 -7.53 -20.68 15.44
C LYS A 882 -6.60 -19.52 15.80
N ARG A 883 -6.89 -18.31 15.32
CA ARG A 883 -6.10 -17.07 15.53
C ARG A 883 -7.01 -15.89 15.73
N SER A 884 -6.70 -15.03 16.67
CA SER A 884 -7.45 -13.82 16.98
C SER A 884 -6.63 -12.88 17.86
N ASN A 885 -7.01 -11.61 17.90
CA ASN A 885 -6.52 -10.61 18.85
C ASN A 885 -7.10 -10.80 20.27
N ALA A 886 -8.02 -11.75 20.45
CA ALA A 886 -8.56 -12.09 21.77
C ALA A 886 -7.50 -12.76 22.66
N ARG A 887 -7.64 -12.62 23.98
CA ARG A 887 -6.77 -13.29 24.95
C ARG A 887 -6.96 -14.80 25.01
N TYR A 888 -8.20 -15.25 24.71
CA TYR A 888 -8.61 -16.65 24.83
C TYR A 888 -9.41 -17.11 23.62
N LEU A 889 -9.52 -18.43 23.47
CA LEU A 889 -10.35 -19.07 22.45
C LEU A 889 -11.48 -19.88 23.09
N LEU A 890 -12.62 -19.91 22.42
CA LEU A 890 -13.70 -20.86 22.59
C LEU A 890 -13.88 -21.65 21.29
N GLY A 891 -13.98 -22.98 21.36
CA GLY A 891 -13.97 -23.85 20.19
C GLY A 891 -15.22 -23.67 19.30
N SER A 892 -16.38 -23.41 19.90
CA SER A 892 -17.68 -23.36 19.21
C SER A 892 -18.70 -22.49 19.94
N SER A 893 -19.82 -22.20 19.27
CA SER A 893 -20.96 -21.56 19.90
C SER A 893 -21.56 -22.44 21.04
N THR A 894 -21.41 -23.76 20.99
CA THR A 894 -21.83 -24.65 22.06
C THR A 894 -21.06 -24.41 23.37
N ASP A 895 -19.73 -24.12 23.26
CA ASP A 895 -18.93 -23.81 24.43
C ASP A 895 -19.35 -22.46 25.04
N VAL A 896 -19.78 -21.51 24.21
CA VAL A 896 -20.36 -20.24 24.68
C VAL A 896 -21.64 -20.48 25.45
N VAL A 897 -22.53 -21.34 24.92
CA VAL A 897 -23.80 -21.71 25.62
C VAL A 897 -23.52 -22.34 26.98
N THR A 898 -22.55 -23.27 27.04
CA THR A 898 -22.16 -23.92 28.29
C THR A 898 -21.62 -22.90 29.30
N LEU A 899 -20.69 -22.03 28.87
CA LEU A 899 -20.13 -20.99 29.76
C LEU A 899 -21.21 -20.04 30.30
N LEU A 900 -22.13 -19.58 29.44
CA LEU A 900 -23.20 -18.67 29.86
C LEU A 900 -24.17 -19.37 30.85
N LYS A 901 -24.45 -20.67 30.68
CA LYS A 901 -25.23 -21.46 31.63
C LYS A 901 -24.54 -21.54 32.99
N GLU A 902 -23.25 -21.86 33.00
CA GLU A 902 -22.46 -21.90 34.24
C GLU A 902 -22.44 -20.54 34.96
N LEU A 903 -22.34 -19.42 34.21
CA LEU A 903 -22.42 -18.07 34.80
C LEU A 903 -23.80 -17.71 35.34
N ALA A 904 -24.87 -18.24 34.77
CA ALA A 904 -26.25 -17.99 35.24
C ALA A 904 -26.66 -18.89 36.39
N GLU A 905 -25.97 -20.00 36.61
CA GLU A 905 -26.18 -20.93 37.74
C GLU A 905 -25.30 -20.60 38.96
N ALA A 906 -24.24 -19.88 38.74
CA ALA A 906 -23.29 -19.42 39.74
C ALA A 906 -23.75 -18.12 40.44
#